data_0cef73dbaa03c9447e135ce85461d340
#
_entry.id   0cef73dbaa03c9447e135ce85461d340
#
_cell.length_a   1.000
_cell.length_b   1.000
_cell.length_c   1.000
_cell.angle_alpha   90.00
_cell.angle_beta   90.00
_cell.angle_gamma   90.00
#
_symmetry.space_group_name_H-M   'P 1'
#
loop_
_entity.id
_entity.type
_entity.pdbx_description
1 polymer ?
#
loop_
_entity_poly.entity_id
_entity_poly.type
_entity_poly.pdbx_seq_one_letter_code
_entity_poly.pdbx_strand_id
1 'polypeptide(L)'
;MRRTTFFIIATTVAGGAAAQDTAFVLDPIFLDSAFRDQRAILDTPVSASVRDGEALESRQADDIQGLIGDIPGLSIYGGPRGISQEPNIRGFRDQQIVLRFDGGRFNFSQSCRGRFFIDPDLVRRVEVVRGGGSTLYGSGALGGVISFETVDAADLLAPDRTTGARVRLGYSSNGDQVTGSTTVFADWGDWDALLFLGGRNMGENLEAGGGGDIAFSRIDQASGMLKLGFEPSEGSRFEFSLSAFRDEGQTAANSRGVVSKSNPRVDREAETQNLRLSWDYAPLDSDLVDLSVLLYANWLDITEDGVSVPRRDKTSYDTLGFEITNRSTFDLGVPVDVVYGFEVLRDTQKGVRNGAPRPAFPDAEATTYGAFAEATAAVGDRLDLIAGLRLDRYEREPDDPALRDVSKDFVSPRIGFSYRPSDSWQVYGNLARAFRAPSLTELYSSGLHFPGSPVGFPPDNFFMPNPDLKPEESTQVELGARFERGGIWRAGDRLAFSVNAYYADVDNYIERVVNIKAGTTSSGNVDAELWGFEAELDYDARTWFMDAGLGLARGQRDNGNWLGSIPQDRLTATLGLRPWEGWELGARATFAARQDRVPAAGTPGDGYELLDLYATWAPQSGALGSMVLRAGIDNVFDRNYTIYPNGLAQTGRSFKVSATFTF
;
A
#
# COMPACT_ATOMS: atom_id res chain seq x y z
N MET A 1 -12.86 -16.22 -8.16
CA MET A 1 -13.17 -15.76 -6.79
C MET A 1 -14.56 -16.18 -6.41
N ARG A 2 -14.72 -17.25 -5.66
CA ARG A 2 -16.06 -17.61 -5.18
C ARG A 2 -16.49 -16.60 -4.14
N ARG A 3 -17.36 -15.68 -4.50
CA ARG A 3 -18.18 -14.96 -3.52
C ARG A 3 -19.35 -15.85 -3.14
N THR A 4 -19.15 -16.72 -2.14
CA THR A 4 -20.27 -17.45 -1.55
C THR A 4 -21.00 -16.48 -0.62
N THR A 5 -21.96 -15.74 -1.15
CA THR A 5 -22.92 -14.99 -0.34
C THR A 5 -23.86 -15.99 0.30
N PHE A 6 -23.60 -16.38 1.54
CA PHE A 6 -24.57 -17.16 2.31
C PHE A 6 -25.73 -16.26 2.73
N PHE A 7 -26.84 -16.33 2.00
CA PHE A 7 -28.11 -15.81 2.44
C PHE A 7 -28.69 -16.74 3.51
N ILE A 8 -28.72 -16.28 4.76
CA ILE A 8 -29.55 -16.90 5.79
C ILE A 8 -30.96 -16.28 5.67
N ILE A 9 -31.87 -17.05 5.07
CA ILE A 9 -33.30 -16.75 5.13
C ILE A 9 -33.75 -17.02 6.57
N ALA A 10 -34.01 -15.96 7.32
CA ALA A 10 -34.62 -16.06 8.63
C ALA A 10 -36.13 -16.28 8.47
N THR A 11 -36.58 -17.53 8.49
CA THR A 11 -37.98 -17.86 8.72
C THR A 11 -38.30 -17.71 10.20
N THR A 12 -39.07 -16.71 10.56
CA THR A 12 -39.63 -16.54 11.90
C THR A 12 -40.62 -17.65 12.21
N VAL A 13 -40.21 -18.61 13.02
CA VAL A 13 -41.13 -19.49 13.77
C VAL A 13 -41.13 -19.02 15.21
N ALA A 14 -42.25 -18.44 15.65
CA ALA A 14 -42.49 -18.13 17.04
C ALA A 14 -42.67 -19.44 17.83
N GLY A 15 -41.75 -19.75 18.74
CA GLY A 15 -41.82 -20.90 19.62
C GLY A 15 -40.76 -20.82 20.69
N GLY A 16 -41.18 -20.63 21.94
CA GLY A 16 -40.57 -20.94 23.24
C GLY A 16 -39.09 -20.59 23.44
N ALA A 17 -38.81 -19.59 24.26
CA ALA A 17 -37.50 -19.20 24.71
C ALA A 17 -36.76 -20.35 25.42
N ALA A 18 -35.82 -20.99 24.75
CA ALA A 18 -34.62 -21.55 25.35
C ALA A 18 -33.47 -20.71 24.85
N ALA A 19 -32.77 -20.03 25.75
CA ALA A 19 -31.54 -19.30 25.42
C ALA A 19 -30.49 -20.34 24.96
N GLN A 20 -30.40 -20.57 23.67
CA GLN A 20 -29.23 -21.17 23.07
C GLN A 20 -28.20 -20.05 22.91
N ASP A 21 -27.10 -20.18 23.66
CA ASP A 21 -25.85 -19.45 23.38
C ASP A 21 -25.41 -19.78 21.94
N THR A 22 -25.93 -19.06 20.95
CA THR A 22 -25.33 -19.07 19.66
C THR A 22 -24.08 -18.22 19.79
N ALA A 23 -22.91 -18.88 19.85
CA ALA A 23 -21.65 -18.21 19.67
C ALA A 23 -21.75 -17.38 18.37
N PHE A 24 -21.60 -16.09 18.50
CA PHE A 24 -21.55 -15.20 17.34
C PHE A 24 -20.20 -15.45 16.66
N VAL A 25 -20.22 -16.22 15.61
CA VAL A 25 -19.04 -16.44 14.76
C VAL A 25 -18.94 -15.19 13.88
N LEU A 26 -17.96 -14.35 14.13
CA LEU A 26 -17.61 -13.27 13.24
C LEU A 26 -16.99 -13.87 11.97
N ASP A 27 -17.28 -13.27 10.83
CA ASP A 27 -16.67 -13.69 9.58
C ASP A 27 -15.15 -13.57 9.69
N PRO A 28 -14.38 -14.60 9.30
CA PRO A 28 -12.93 -14.53 9.34
C PRO A 28 -12.42 -13.45 8.38
N ILE A 29 -11.36 -12.74 8.78
CA ILE A 29 -10.66 -11.82 7.90
C ILE A 29 -9.85 -12.66 6.92
N PHE A 30 -10.11 -12.49 5.62
CA PHE A 30 -9.39 -13.18 4.56
C PHE A 30 -8.27 -12.31 3.99
N LEU A 31 -7.21 -12.95 3.49
CA LEU A 31 -6.08 -12.33 2.82
C LEU A 31 -5.93 -12.96 1.43
N ASP A 32 -5.99 -12.13 0.38
CA ASP A 32 -5.71 -12.56 -0.98
C ASP A 32 -4.22 -12.36 -1.33
N SER A 33 -3.63 -11.26 -0.88
CA SER A 33 -2.26 -10.90 -1.21
C SER A 33 -1.19 -11.78 -0.56
N ALA A 34 -1.51 -12.45 0.57
CA ALA A 34 -0.50 -13.25 1.27
C ALA A 34 -0.08 -14.50 0.49
N PHE A 35 -1.00 -15.08 -0.29
CA PHE A 35 -0.80 -16.35 -1.00
C PHE A 35 -1.29 -16.34 -2.45
N ARG A 36 -1.69 -15.19 -3.00
CA ARG A 36 -2.43 -15.10 -4.28
C ARG A 36 -3.67 -16.00 -4.26
N ASP A 37 -4.28 -16.13 -3.10
CA ASP A 37 -5.42 -16.97 -2.80
C ASP A 37 -6.12 -16.48 -1.53
N GLN A 38 -7.45 -16.58 -1.49
CA GLN A 38 -8.25 -16.15 -0.36
C GLN A 38 -8.09 -17.11 0.82
N ARG A 39 -7.38 -16.69 1.87
CA ARG A 39 -7.20 -17.45 3.11
C ARG A 39 -7.53 -16.64 4.34
N ALA A 40 -8.05 -17.30 5.36
CA ALA A 40 -8.25 -16.65 6.65
C ALA A 40 -6.89 -16.21 7.23
N ILE A 41 -6.87 -15.05 7.88
CA ILE A 41 -5.64 -14.50 8.47
C ILE A 41 -5.00 -15.46 9.49
N LEU A 42 -5.83 -16.25 10.20
CA LEU A 42 -5.37 -17.27 11.14
C LEU A 42 -4.73 -18.50 10.47
N ASP A 43 -4.89 -18.66 9.16
CA ASP A 43 -4.28 -19.75 8.40
C ASP A 43 -3.00 -19.31 7.67
N THR A 44 -2.61 -18.03 7.80
CA THR A 44 -1.47 -17.48 7.09
C THR A 44 -0.24 -17.34 7.98
N PRO A 45 0.94 -17.90 7.63
CA PRO A 45 2.17 -17.79 8.40
C PRO A 45 2.98 -16.53 8.05
N VAL A 46 2.32 -15.39 7.95
CA VAL A 46 2.95 -14.09 7.64
C VAL A 46 2.35 -12.97 8.49
N SER A 47 3.13 -11.94 8.78
CA SER A 47 2.61 -10.72 9.38
C SER A 47 1.82 -9.93 8.35
N ALA A 48 0.51 -9.75 8.56
CA ALA A 48 -0.35 -9.01 7.65
C ALA A 48 -1.40 -8.20 8.39
N SER A 49 -1.83 -7.09 7.79
CA SER A 49 -2.94 -6.25 8.26
C SER A 49 -3.88 -5.94 7.11
N VAL A 50 -5.17 -5.91 7.39
CA VAL A 50 -6.23 -5.55 6.44
C VAL A 50 -6.93 -4.30 6.93
N ARG A 51 -7.30 -3.42 5.99
CA ARG A 51 -8.22 -2.31 6.21
C ARG A 51 -9.28 -2.34 5.12
N ASP A 52 -10.54 -2.37 5.50
CA ASP A 52 -11.68 -2.40 4.58
C ASP A 52 -12.90 -1.64 5.14
N GLY A 53 -13.93 -1.48 4.34
CA GLY A 53 -15.23 -0.94 4.72
C GLY A 53 -15.17 0.29 5.61
N GLU A 54 -15.87 0.26 6.76
CA GLU A 54 -15.95 1.37 7.71
C GLU A 54 -14.58 1.77 8.28
N ALA A 55 -13.64 0.83 8.42
CA ALA A 55 -12.29 1.14 8.88
C ALA A 55 -11.53 2.07 7.93
N LEU A 56 -11.81 2.05 6.62
CA LEU A 56 -11.28 3.00 5.65
C LEU A 56 -12.12 4.27 5.58
N GLU A 57 -13.44 4.14 5.52
CA GLU A 57 -14.35 5.27 5.32
C GLU A 57 -14.39 6.26 6.49
N SER A 58 -14.28 5.76 7.75
CA SER A 58 -14.22 6.59 8.96
C SER A 58 -13.00 7.51 9.02
N ARG A 59 -11.93 7.16 8.27
CA ARG A 59 -10.70 7.96 8.21
C ARG A 59 -10.85 9.23 7.38
N GLN A 60 -11.80 9.27 6.45
CA GLN A 60 -11.94 10.35 5.47
C GLN A 60 -10.57 10.71 4.88
N ALA A 61 -9.86 9.68 4.39
CA ALA A 61 -8.48 9.79 3.95
C ALA A 61 -8.36 10.66 2.68
N ASP A 62 -7.34 11.50 2.66
CA ASP A 62 -7.02 12.37 1.53
C ASP A 62 -5.86 11.82 0.69
N ASP A 63 -5.09 10.89 1.25
CA ASP A 63 -3.88 10.33 0.68
C ASP A 63 -3.54 8.94 1.28
N ILE A 64 -2.42 8.35 0.85
CA ILE A 64 -1.98 7.03 1.35
C ILE A 64 -1.64 7.06 2.86
N GLN A 65 -1.13 8.18 3.38
CA GLN A 65 -0.89 8.33 4.83
C GLN A 65 -2.19 8.20 5.61
N GLY A 66 -3.26 8.82 5.13
CA GLY A 66 -4.58 8.72 5.73
C GLY A 66 -5.17 7.31 5.66
N LEU A 67 -4.94 6.57 4.56
CA LEU A 67 -5.47 5.21 4.38
C LEU A 67 -4.80 4.19 5.32
N ILE A 68 -3.47 4.17 5.37
CA ILE A 68 -2.72 3.05 5.98
C ILE A 68 -1.59 3.49 6.91
N GLY A 69 -1.39 4.80 7.10
CA GLY A 69 -0.24 5.32 7.85
C GLY A 69 -0.17 4.92 9.33
N ASP A 70 -1.21 4.36 9.92
CA ASP A 70 -1.27 3.89 11.31
C ASP A 70 -0.95 2.39 11.50
N ILE A 71 -0.82 1.63 10.41
CA ILE A 71 -0.51 0.19 10.49
C ILE A 71 0.87 0.00 11.15
N PRO A 72 1.00 -0.92 12.13
CA PRO A 72 2.28 -1.23 12.75
C PRO A 72 3.34 -1.70 11.76
N GLY A 73 4.59 -1.25 11.95
CA GLY A 73 5.70 -1.59 11.06
C GLY A 73 5.69 -0.87 9.71
N LEU A 74 4.62 -0.10 9.42
CA LEU A 74 4.50 0.71 8.21
C LEU A 74 4.54 2.21 8.56
N SER A 75 5.23 3.01 7.79
CA SER A 75 5.19 4.46 7.83
C SER A 75 5.15 5.03 6.41
N ILE A 76 4.53 6.20 6.24
CA ILE A 76 4.55 6.93 4.99
C ILE A 76 5.40 8.18 5.20
N TYR A 77 6.44 8.34 4.41
CA TYR A 77 7.28 9.53 4.49
C TYR A 77 7.28 10.27 3.15
N GLY A 78 7.86 11.45 3.10
CA GLY A 78 7.86 12.31 1.92
C GLY A 78 7.12 13.63 2.17
N GLY A 79 6.47 13.78 3.31
CA GLY A 79 5.73 14.98 3.71
C GLY A 79 4.26 14.94 3.33
N PRO A 80 3.55 16.06 3.55
CA PRO A 80 2.11 16.13 3.34
C PRO A 80 1.69 16.29 1.87
N ARG A 81 2.65 16.43 0.94
CA ARG A 81 2.35 16.50 -0.49
C ARG A 81 2.19 15.07 -1.03
N GLY A 82 1.01 14.68 -1.50
CA GLY A 82 0.72 13.32 -1.97
C GLY A 82 1.73 12.77 -2.97
N ILE A 83 2.17 13.61 -3.95
CA ILE A 83 3.19 13.23 -4.95
C ILE A 83 4.54 12.80 -4.36
N SER A 84 4.84 13.15 -3.12
CA SER A 84 6.12 12.81 -2.49
C SER A 84 6.03 11.66 -1.51
N GLN A 85 4.83 11.15 -1.24
CA GLN A 85 4.59 10.10 -0.26
C GLN A 85 5.09 8.74 -0.75
N GLU A 86 5.90 8.09 0.08
CA GLU A 86 6.45 6.76 -0.16
C GLU A 86 6.22 5.86 1.05
N PRO A 87 5.78 4.61 0.83
CA PRO A 87 5.68 3.64 1.91
C PRO A 87 7.06 3.18 2.38
N ASN A 88 7.11 2.85 3.66
CA ASN A 88 8.24 2.25 4.33
C ASN A 88 7.72 1.14 5.24
N ILE A 89 8.14 -0.10 5.02
CA ILE A 89 7.81 -1.25 5.85
C ILE A 89 9.11 -1.72 6.52
N ARG A 90 9.19 -1.63 7.85
CA ARG A 90 10.31 -2.14 8.65
C ARG A 90 11.69 -1.54 8.31
N GLY A 91 11.73 -0.39 7.62
CA GLY A 91 12.96 0.23 7.12
C GLY A 91 13.25 -0.03 5.63
N PHE A 92 12.58 -0.97 4.99
CA PHE A 92 12.52 -1.09 3.55
C PHE A 92 11.59 -0.04 2.98
N ARG A 93 11.99 0.62 1.91
CA ARG A 93 11.25 1.77 1.38
C ARG A 93 11.05 1.69 -0.13
N ASP A 94 10.00 2.37 -0.59
CA ASP A 94 9.68 2.60 -1.99
C ASP A 94 9.79 1.31 -2.82
N GLN A 95 10.79 1.17 -3.69
CA GLN A 95 10.98 0.04 -4.59
C GLN A 95 11.33 -1.30 -3.92
N GLN A 96 11.63 -1.25 -2.64
CA GLN A 96 11.78 -2.45 -1.79
C GLN A 96 10.44 -2.98 -1.30
N ILE A 97 9.32 -2.37 -1.74
CA ILE A 97 7.94 -2.76 -1.44
C ILE A 97 7.19 -2.86 -2.75
N VAL A 98 6.48 -3.95 -2.96
CA VAL A 98 5.59 -4.12 -4.11
C VAL A 98 4.28 -3.40 -3.83
N LEU A 99 3.88 -2.48 -4.72
CA LEU A 99 2.54 -1.89 -4.73
C LEU A 99 1.71 -2.55 -5.83
N ARG A 100 0.51 -2.99 -5.48
CA ARG A 100 -0.46 -3.57 -6.41
C ARG A 100 -1.78 -2.78 -6.34
N PHE A 101 -2.42 -2.67 -7.49
CA PHE A 101 -3.70 -2.02 -7.65
C PHE A 101 -4.59 -2.92 -8.51
N ASP A 102 -5.67 -3.47 -7.94
CA ASP A 102 -6.49 -4.52 -8.54
C ASP A 102 -5.65 -5.62 -9.22
N GLY A 103 -4.64 -6.12 -8.49
CA GLY A 103 -3.71 -7.14 -8.97
C GLY A 103 -2.53 -6.63 -9.81
N GLY A 104 -2.61 -5.52 -10.53
CA GLY A 104 -1.51 -4.98 -11.35
C GLY A 104 -0.44 -4.26 -10.54
N ARG A 105 0.82 -4.31 -10.96
CA ARG A 105 1.95 -3.68 -10.26
C ARG A 105 2.14 -2.22 -10.66
N PHE A 106 2.53 -1.40 -9.67
CA PHE A 106 3.01 -0.03 -9.85
C PHE A 106 4.50 0.03 -9.58
N ASN A 107 5.32 0.12 -10.64
CA ASN A 107 6.78 0.03 -10.56
C ASN A 107 7.51 1.37 -10.75
N PHE A 108 6.80 2.48 -10.93
CA PHE A 108 7.41 3.79 -11.14
C PHE A 108 8.52 4.08 -10.15
N SER A 109 9.63 4.63 -10.65
CA SER A 109 10.83 4.93 -9.87
C SER A 109 11.43 6.25 -10.28
N GLN A 110 11.14 7.29 -9.54
CA GLN A 110 11.83 8.57 -9.66
C GLN A 110 12.13 9.13 -8.28
N SER A 111 13.38 9.56 -8.06
CA SER A 111 13.76 10.16 -6.79
C SER A 111 12.82 11.29 -6.36
N CYS A 112 12.39 11.26 -5.11
CA CYS A 112 11.52 12.24 -4.50
C CYS A 112 10.10 12.29 -5.08
N ARG A 113 9.66 11.22 -5.73
CA ARG A 113 8.30 11.01 -6.21
C ARG A 113 7.76 9.70 -5.65
N GLY A 114 6.53 9.74 -5.16
CA GLY A 114 5.79 8.55 -4.75
C GLY A 114 5.18 7.81 -5.93
N ARG A 115 4.52 6.72 -5.63
CA ARG A 115 3.87 5.82 -6.60
C ARG A 115 2.37 5.69 -6.40
N PHE A 116 1.78 6.43 -5.46
CA PHE A 116 0.36 6.33 -5.15
C PHE A 116 -0.42 7.40 -5.95
N PHE A 117 -1.04 6.96 -7.03
CA PHE A 117 -1.84 7.77 -7.95
C PHE A 117 -3.25 7.19 -8.07
N ILE A 118 -4.00 7.22 -6.97
CA ILE A 118 -5.36 6.73 -6.89
C ILE A 118 -6.18 7.62 -5.96
N ASP A 119 -7.46 7.77 -6.27
CA ASP A 119 -8.40 8.41 -5.37
C ASP A 119 -8.71 7.48 -4.18
N PRO A 120 -8.51 7.93 -2.93
CA PRO A 120 -8.86 7.13 -1.75
C PRO A 120 -10.32 6.67 -1.72
N ASP A 121 -11.27 7.41 -2.32
CA ASP A 121 -12.70 7.05 -2.38
C ASP A 121 -12.98 5.81 -3.25
N LEU A 122 -12.03 5.43 -4.11
CA LEU A 122 -12.10 4.20 -4.91
C LEU A 122 -11.68 2.96 -4.13
N VAL A 123 -10.92 3.12 -3.06
CA VAL A 123 -10.32 2.00 -2.34
C VAL A 123 -11.34 1.39 -1.38
N ARG A 124 -11.71 0.13 -1.62
CA ARG A 124 -12.58 -0.64 -0.72
C ARG A 124 -11.82 -1.46 0.30
N ARG A 125 -10.57 -1.83 -0.03
CA ARG A 125 -9.75 -2.71 0.78
C ARG A 125 -8.27 -2.45 0.54
N VAL A 126 -7.49 -2.47 1.61
CA VAL A 126 -6.03 -2.47 1.55
C VAL A 126 -5.49 -3.64 2.36
N GLU A 127 -4.62 -4.43 1.75
CA GLU A 127 -3.86 -5.47 2.42
C GLU A 127 -2.39 -5.09 2.49
N VAL A 128 -1.80 -5.23 3.66
CA VAL A 128 -0.36 -5.02 3.88
C VAL A 128 0.24 -6.30 4.40
N VAL A 129 1.01 -6.99 3.55
CA VAL A 129 1.80 -8.17 3.92
C VAL A 129 3.22 -7.72 4.16
N ARG A 130 3.75 -8.00 5.34
CA ARG A 130 5.10 -7.58 5.75
C ARG A 130 6.09 -8.74 5.63
N GLY A 131 7.37 -8.40 5.34
CA GLY A 131 8.45 -9.36 5.20
C GLY A 131 8.72 -9.83 3.78
N GLY A 132 9.62 -10.79 3.61
CA GLY A 132 10.11 -11.27 2.31
C GLY A 132 9.05 -11.98 1.48
N GLY A 133 8.47 -11.27 0.52
CA GLY A 133 7.39 -11.75 -0.36
C GLY A 133 7.84 -12.19 -1.77
N SER A 134 9.14 -12.26 -2.06
CA SER A 134 9.62 -12.50 -3.43
C SER A 134 9.26 -13.86 -4.00
N THR A 135 8.99 -14.88 -3.19
CA THR A 135 8.54 -16.19 -3.67
C THR A 135 7.25 -16.10 -4.49
N LEU A 136 6.31 -15.23 -4.11
CA LEU A 136 5.07 -15.03 -4.84
C LEU A 136 5.12 -13.79 -5.76
N TYR A 137 5.84 -12.75 -5.35
CA TYR A 137 5.78 -11.43 -5.97
C TYR A 137 7.09 -10.99 -6.65
N GLY A 138 8.15 -11.82 -6.64
CA GLY A 138 9.42 -11.54 -7.33
C GLY A 138 10.15 -10.30 -6.83
N SER A 139 10.81 -9.62 -7.74
CA SER A 139 11.64 -8.45 -7.46
C SER A 139 10.87 -7.32 -6.76
N GLY A 140 11.48 -6.75 -5.71
CA GLY A 140 10.96 -5.60 -4.97
C GLY A 140 10.15 -5.94 -3.71
N ALA A 141 9.83 -7.21 -3.45
CA ALA A 141 9.12 -7.61 -2.23
C ALA A 141 10.07 -7.91 -1.07
N LEU A 142 11.00 -7.00 -0.76
CA LEU A 142 11.91 -7.11 0.40
C LEU A 142 11.19 -6.73 1.69
N GLY A 143 10.54 -5.57 1.72
CA GLY A 143 9.76 -5.10 2.88
C GLY A 143 8.37 -5.72 2.95
N GLY A 144 7.83 -6.12 1.80
CA GLY A 144 6.51 -6.70 1.69
C GLY A 144 5.72 -6.24 0.47
N VAL A 145 4.39 -6.40 0.57
CA VAL A 145 3.44 -6.07 -0.49
C VAL A 145 2.32 -5.21 0.10
N ILE A 146 1.92 -4.16 -0.59
CA ILE A 146 0.72 -3.37 -0.32
C ILE A 146 -0.20 -3.54 -1.52
N SER A 147 -1.38 -4.12 -1.31
CA SER A 147 -2.39 -4.34 -2.33
C SER A 147 -3.60 -3.47 -2.07
N PHE A 148 -3.99 -2.70 -3.06
CA PHE A 148 -5.20 -1.89 -3.04
C PHE A 148 -6.23 -2.56 -3.95
N GLU A 149 -7.43 -2.74 -3.43
CA GLU A 149 -8.58 -3.21 -4.19
C GLU A 149 -9.61 -2.10 -4.29
N THR A 150 -10.14 -1.89 -5.49
CA THR A 150 -11.17 -0.89 -5.72
C THR A 150 -12.58 -1.46 -5.54
N VAL A 151 -13.54 -0.56 -5.33
CA VAL A 151 -14.96 -0.92 -5.19
C VAL A 151 -15.49 -1.65 -6.42
N ASP A 152 -16.40 -2.59 -6.21
CA ASP A 152 -17.18 -3.29 -7.21
C ASP A 152 -18.68 -2.96 -7.06
N ALA A 153 -19.48 -3.25 -8.10
CA ALA A 153 -20.92 -3.06 -8.05
C ALA A 153 -21.57 -3.83 -6.88
N ALA A 154 -21.12 -5.05 -6.63
CA ALA A 154 -21.61 -5.89 -5.55
C ALA A 154 -21.33 -5.35 -4.15
N ASP A 155 -20.28 -4.52 -3.97
CA ASP A 155 -19.95 -3.91 -2.67
C ASP A 155 -20.94 -2.80 -2.29
N LEU A 156 -21.58 -2.19 -3.29
CA LEU A 156 -22.41 -1.00 -3.13
C LEU A 156 -23.92 -1.28 -3.27
N LEU A 157 -24.29 -2.40 -3.89
CA LEU A 157 -25.69 -2.76 -4.08
C LEU A 157 -26.34 -3.18 -2.76
N ALA A 158 -27.45 -2.55 -2.44
CA ALA A 158 -28.30 -3.02 -1.37
C ALA A 158 -28.94 -4.38 -1.74
N PRO A 159 -29.25 -5.24 -0.74
CA PRO A 159 -30.02 -6.45 -0.99
C PRO A 159 -31.30 -6.12 -1.79
N ASP A 160 -31.67 -6.94 -2.75
CA ASP A 160 -32.86 -6.78 -3.62
C ASP A 160 -32.80 -5.62 -4.63
N ARG A 161 -31.65 -4.98 -4.81
CA ARG A 161 -31.42 -3.97 -5.85
C ARG A 161 -30.50 -4.50 -6.94
N THR A 162 -30.81 -4.17 -8.18
CA THR A 162 -29.96 -4.49 -9.35
C THR A 162 -29.26 -3.25 -9.91
N THR A 163 -29.59 -2.06 -9.42
CA THR A 163 -28.99 -0.80 -9.83
C THR A 163 -28.94 0.14 -8.65
N GLY A 164 -27.93 1.02 -8.62
CA GLY A 164 -27.83 2.05 -7.60
C GLY A 164 -26.89 3.18 -8.00
N ALA A 165 -26.90 4.20 -7.18
CA ALA A 165 -25.96 5.30 -7.29
C ALA A 165 -25.51 5.74 -5.88
N ARG A 166 -24.24 6.10 -5.75
CA ARG A 166 -23.65 6.65 -4.53
C ARG A 166 -23.09 8.04 -4.84
N VAL A 167 -23.44 9.04 -4.04
CA VAL A 167 -22.90 10.39 -4.12
C VAL A 167 -22.23 10.70 -2.79
N ARG A 168 -20.98 11.15 -2.83
CA ARG A 168 -20.24 11.63 -1.65
C ARG A 168 -19.83 13.08 -1.84
N LEU A 169 -19.97 13.88 -0.79
CA LEU A 169 -19.49 15.25 -0.71
C LEU A 169 -18.69 15.39 0.59
N GLY A 170 -17.55 16.05 0.53
CA GLY A 170 -16.68 16.24 1.68
C GLY A 170 -16.08 17.64 1.71
N TYR A 171 -15.74 18.09 2.93
CA TYR A 171 -15.02 19.32 3.19
C TYR A 171 -13.97 19.09 4.28
N SER A 172 -12.79 19.68 4.09
CA SER A 172 -11.71 19.70 5.07
C SER A 172 -11.19 21.13 5.23
N SER A 173 -11.14 21.63 6.46
CA SER A 173 -10.77 23.03 6.75
C SER A 173 -9.30 23.32 6.49
N ASN A 174 -8.40 22.35 6.65
CA ASN A 174 -6.99 22.52 6.32
C ASN A 174 -6.81 22.38 4.81
N GLY A 175 -6.33 23.47 4.17
CA GLY A 175 -6.26 23.60 2.72
C GLY A 175 -7.57 24.04 2.06
N ASP A 176 -8.63 24.37 2.83
CA ASP A 176 -9.97 24.72 2.30
C ASP A 176 -10.40 23.75 1.19
N GLN A 177 -10.37 22.44 1.51
CA GLN A 177 -10.50 21.37 0.54
C GLN A 177 -11.95 20.93 0.41
N VAL A 178 -12.42 20.85 -0.84
CA VAL A 178 -13.72 20.27 -1.21
C VAL A 178 -13.49 19.01 -2.01
N THR A 179 -14.19 17.94 -1.65
CA THR A 179 -14.19 16.66 -2.38
C THR A 179 -15.59 16.31 -2.82
N GLY A 180 -15.71 15.66 -3.96
CA GLY A 180 -16.98 15.13 -4.44
C GLY A 180 -16.76 13.92 -5.32
N SER A 181 -17.61 12.89 -5.15
CA SER A 181 -17.60 11.72 -6.01
C SER A 181 -19.02 11.22 -6.29
N THR A 182 -19.17 10.57 -7.44
CA THR A 182 -20.40 9.90 -7.85
C THR A 182 -20.04 8.54 -8.41
N THR A 183 -20.71 7.49 -7.92
CA THR A 183 -20.59 6.13 -8.42
C THR A 183 -21.96 5.65 -8.87
N VAL A 184 -22.06 5.14 -10.09
CA VAL A 184 -23.27 4.46 -10.60
C VAL A 184 -22.89 3.00 -10.81
N PHE A 185 -23.74 2.09 -10.37
CA PHE A 185 -23.45 0.66 -10.38
C PHE A 185 -24.70 -0.16 -10.65
N ALA A 186 -24.48 -1.32 -11.24
CA ALA A 186 -25.55 -2.24 -11.61
C ALA A 186 -25.05 -3.68 -11.62
N ASP A 187 -25.97 -4.61 -11.33
CA ASP A 187 -25.82 -6.06 -11.49
C ASP A 187 -27.10 -6.61 -12.13
N TRP A 188 -26.93 -7.20 -13.31
CA TRP A 188 -28.03 -7.79 -14.10
C TRP A 188 -27.94 -9.33 -14.17
N GLY A 189 -27.24 -9.95 -13.24
CA GLY A 189 -26.99 -11.38 -13.15
C GLY A 189 -25.67 -11.77 -13.82
N ASP A 190 -25.68 -12.05 -15.14
CA ASP A 190 -24.44 -12.42 -15.84
C ASP A 190 -23.50 -11.21 -16.06
N TRP A 191 -24.00 -9.98 -15.91
CA TRP A 191 -23.24 -8.75 -16.13
C TRP A 191 -23.33 -7.82 -14.94
N ASP A 192 -22.22 -7.26 -14.57
CA ASP A 192 -22.17 -6.13 -13.64
C ASP A 192 -21.37 -4.95 -14.23
N ALA A 193 -21.66 -3.75 -13.75
CA ALA A 193 -20.98 -2.55 -14.19
C ALA A 193 -20.88 -1.53 -13.07
N LEU A 194 -19.77 -0.78 -13.05
CA LEU A 194 -19.55 0.34 -12.14
C LEU A 194 -18.88 1.49 -12.90
N LEU A 195 -19.40 2.69 -12.73
CA LEU A 195 -18.79 3.94 -13.19
C LEU A 195 -18.60 4.87 -11.99
N PHE A 196 -17.37 5.25 -11.72
CA PHE A 196 -16.98 6.23 -10.71
C PHE A 196 -16.41 7.49 -11.36
N LEU A 197 -16.79 8.65 -10.84
CA LEU A 197 -16.20 9.96 -11.16
C LEU A 197 -15.99 10.69 -9.85
N GLY A 198 -14.76 11.18 -9.62
CA GLY A 198 -14.37 11.89 -8.40
C GLY A 198 -13.50 13.09 -8.68
N GLY A 199 -13.45 14.00 -7.72
CA GLY A 199 -12.59 15.17 -7.78
C GLY A 199 -12.36 15.79 -6.43
N ARG A 200 -11.22 16.48 -6.31
CA ARG A 200 -10.78 17.22 -5.14
C ARG A 200 -10.21 18.55 -5.57
N ASN A 201 -10.63 19.61 -4.92
CA ASN A 201 -10.10 20.95 -5.12
C ASN A 201 -9.67 21.53 -3.77
N MET A 202 -8.46 22.06 -3.71
CA MET A 202 -7.96 22.78 -2.54
C MET A 202 -8.00 24.29 -2.82
N GLY A 203 -8.63 25.07 -1.93
CA GLY A 203 -8.69 26.53 -2.02
C GLY A 203 -7.35 27.18 -1.65
N GLU A 204 -6.64 26.63 -0.67
CA GLU A 204 -5.42 27.16 -0.08
C GLU A 204 -4.33 26.11 0.06
N ASN A 205 -3.12 26.52 0.45
CA ASN A 205 -2.10 25.59 0.88
C ASN A 205 -2.49 24.90 2.18
N LEU A 206 -1.93 23.71 2.43
CA LEU A 206 -2.01 23.09 3.74
C LEU A 206 -1.30 23.96 4.79
N GLU A 207 -1.83 23.98 6.01
CA GLU A 207 -1.22 24.59 7.18
C GLU A 207 -0.55 23.53 8.04
N ALA A 208 0.64 23.85 8.54
CA ALA A 208 1.34 23.04 9.53
C ALA A 208 0.77 23.29 10.93
N GLY A 209 0.98 22.37 11.86
CA GLY A 209 0.61 22.55 13.25
C GLY A 209 1.30 23.76 13.88
N GLY A 210 0.55 24.54 14.68
CA GLY A 210 1.00 25.81 15.25
C GLY A 210 0.97 26.97 14.26
N GLY A 211 0.41 26.79 13.08
CA GLY A 211 0.26 27.79 12.02
C GLY A 211 1.46 27.87 11.07
N GLY A 212 1.21 28.41 9.91
CA GLY A 212 2.18 28.60 8.83
C GLY A 212 1.96 27.65 7.66
N ASP A 213 2.00 28.21 6.45
CA ASP A 213 1.75 27.49 5.22
C ASP A 213 2.81 26.44 4.95
N ILE A 214 2.37 25.26 4.56
CA ILE A 214 3.18 24.29 3.85
C ILE A 214 3.20 24.72 2.38
N ALA A 215 4.14 25.59 2.06
CA ALA A 215 4.18 26.29 0.79
C ALA A 215 4.10 25.33 -0.41
N PHE A 216 3.28 25.66 -1.40
CA PHE A 216 3.10 24.88 -2.64
C PHE A 216 2.62 23.44 -2.38
N SER A 217 1.62 23.29 -1.53
CA SER A 217 0.93 22.04 -1.22
C SER A 217 -0.48 21.97 -1.79
N ARG A 218 -1.01 23.10 -2.32
CA ARG A 218 -2.30 23.12 -2.99
C ARG A 218 -2.27 22.26 -4.24
N ILE A 219 -3.28 21.39 -4.39
CA ILE A 219 -3.48 20.51 -5.53
C ILE A 219 -4.95 20.50 -5.95
N ASP A 220 -5.17 20.21 -7.23
CA ASP A 220 -6.46 19.86 -7.80
C ASP A 220 -6.36 18.45 -8.36
N GLN A 221 -7.35 17.59 -8.08
CA GLN A 221 -7.37 16.19 -8.51
C GLN A 221 -8.68 15.86 -9.21
N ALA A 222 -8.58 15.00 -10.22
CA ALA A 222 -9.73 14.38 -10.89
C ALA A 222 -9.46 12.90 -11.11
N SER A 223 -10.50 12.09 -10.95
CA SER A 223 -10.40 10.64 -11.06
C SER A 223 -11.64 10.05 -11.70
N GLY A 224 -11.46 8.94 -12.40
CA GLY A 224 -12.56 8.19 -12.99
C GLY A 224 -12.20 6.71 -13.10
N MET A 225 -13.22 5.85 -13.00
CA MET A 225 -13.06 4.40 -13.17
C MET A 225 -14.31 3.80 -13.80
N LEU A 226 -14.11 2.90 -14.75
CA LEU A 226 -15.12 2.03 -15.32
C LEU A 226 -14.71 0.58 -15.04
N LYS A 227 -15.60 -0.20 -14.44
CA LYS A 227 -15.50 -1.67 -14.35
C LYS A 227 -16.68 -2.33 -15.03
N LEU A 228 -16.42 -3.42 -15.73
CA LEU A 228 -17.42 -4.28 -16.36
C LEU A 228 -17.10 -5.73 -16.04
N GLY A 229 -18.01 -6.41 -15.37
CA GLY A 229 -17.91 -7.84 -15.07
C GLY A 229 -18.83 -8.65 -15.97
N PHE A 230 -18.41 -9.86 -16.32
CA PHE A 230 -19.19 -10.81 -17.09
C PHE A 230 -18.98 -12.24 -16.59
N GLU A 231 -20.05 -12.90 -16.17
CA GLU A 231 -20.07 -14.28 -15.67
C GLU A 231 -20.87 -15.18 -16.61
N PRO A 232 -20.27 -15.68 -17.72
CA PRO A 232 -20.98 -16.51 -18.71
C PRO A 232 -21.45 -17.85 -18.15
N SER A 233 -20.87 -18.31 -17.07
CA SER A 233 -21.23 -19.55 -16.38
C SER A 233 -20.72 -19.51 -14.95
N GLU A 234 -21.33 -20.32 -14.09
CA GLU A 234 -20.85 -20.50 -12.71
C GLU A 234 -19.37 -20.89 -12.68
N GLY A 235 -18.59 -20.18 -11.89
CA GLY A 235 -17.16 -20.36 -11.76
C GLY A 235 -16.31 -19.75 -12.88
N SER A 236 -16.88 -18.96 -13.80
CA SER A 236 -16.11 -18.23 -14.83
C SER A 236 -16.48 -16.75 -14.80
N ARG A 237 -15.52 -15.87 -14.51
CA ARG A 237 -15.71 -14.42 -14.47
C ARG A 237 -14.64 -13.71 -15.30
N PHE A 238 -15.09 -12.85 -16.19
CA PHE A 238 -14.23 -11.88 -16.87
C PHE A 238 -14.47 -10.50 -16.26
N GLU A 239 -13.40 -9.74 -16.09
CA GLU A 239 -13.51 -8.35 -15.66
C GLU A 239 -12.63 -7.45 -16.54
N PHE A 240 -13.20 -6.34 -16.94
CA PHE A 240 -12.53 -5.22 -17.57
C PHE A 240 -12.55 -4.03 -16.63
N SER A 241 -11.41 -3.38 -16.40
CA SER A 241 -11.31 -2.14 -15.63
C SER A 241 -10.44 -1.13 -16.36
N LEU A 242 -10.94 0.10 -16.43
CA LEU A 242 -10.19 1.27 -16.92
C LEU A 242 -10.30 2.37 -15.87
N SER A 243 -9.17 2.85 -15.37
CA SER A 243 -9.12 3.99 -14.44
C SER A 243 -8.18 5.08 -14.94
N ALA A 244 -8.48 6.32 -14.56
CA ALA A 244 -7.66 7.48 -14.82
C ALA A 244 -7.61 8.37 -13.58
N PHE A 245 -6.44 8.94 -13.31
CA PHE A 245 -6.21 9.87 -12.22
C PHE A 245 -5.33 11.02 -12.70
N ARG A 246 -5.68 12.24 -12.33
CA ARG A 246 -4.91 13.45 -12.60
C ARG A 246 -4.73 14.24 -11.32
N ASP A 247 -3.51 14.74 -11.10
CA ASP A 247 -3.11 15.60 -9.99
C ASP A 247 -2.33 16.77 -10.55
N GLU A 248 -2.78 18.00 -10.27
CA GLU A 248 -2.10 19.21 -10.73
C GLU A 248 -1.93 20.21 -9.60
N GLY A 249 -0.79 20.95 -9.64
CA GLY A 249 -0.50 21.98 -8.66
C GLY A 249 0.94 22.45 -8.70
N GLN A 250 1.24 23.46 -7.88
CA GLN A 250 2.61 23.93 -7.73
C GLN A 250 3.34 23.14 -6.65
N THR A 251 4.62 22.84 -6.89
CA THR A 251 5.46 22.18 -5.88
C THR A 251 6.93 22.61 -6.05
N ALA A 252 7.79 22.21 -5.11
CA ALA A 252 9.22 22.27 -5.32
C ALA A 252 9.67 21.16 -6.31
N ALA A 253 10.68 21.39 -7.13
CA ALA A 253 11.23 20.39 -8.05
C ALA A 253 11.65 19.08 -7.32
N ASN A 254 12.18 19.17 -6.11
CA ASN A 254 12.21 18.08 -5.14
C ASN A 254 11.05 18.30 -4.17
N SER A 255 9.97 17.57 -4.35
CA SER A 255 8.73 17.75 -3.60
C SER A 255 8.84 17.46 -2.08
N ARG A 256 9.92 16.82 -1.64
CA ARG A 256 10.23 16.57 -0.23
C ARG A 256 10.98 17.71 0.44
N GLY A 257 11.34 18.74 -0.30
CA GLY A 257 12.09 19.87 0.20
C GLY A 257 11.31 21.18 0.11
N VAL A 258 11.87 22.22 0.74
CA VAL A 258 11.38 23.59 0.59
C VAL A 258 11.88 24.20 -0.72
N VAL A 259 11.12 25.14 -1.28
CA VAL A 259 11.52 25.89 -2.46
C VAL A 259 12.75 26.76 -2.14
N SER A 260 13.75 26.70 -3.01
CA SER A 260 15.00 27.47 -2.91
C SER A 260 15.60 27.69 -4.30
N LYS A 261 16.75 28.37 -4.40
CA LYS A 261 17.46 28.51 -5.66
C LYS A 261 17.91 27.16 -6.25
N SER A 262 18.30 26.21 -5.39
CA SER A 262 18.70 24.85 -5.80
C SER A 262 17.51 23.88 -5.94
N ASN A 263 16.36 24.25 -5.40
CA ASN A 263 15.11 23.48 -5.49
C ASN A 263 13.98 24.40 -5.96
N PRO A 264 13.96 24.81 -7.24
CA PRO A 264 13.03 25.80 -7.75
C PRO A 264 11.58 25.30 -7.76
N ARG A 265 10.64 26.24 -7.76
CA ARG A 265 9.23 25.96 -7.94
C ARG A 265 8.92 25.51 -9.36
N VAL A 266 8.06 24.52 -9.47
CA VAL A 266 7.52 24.00 -10.73
C VAL A 266 6.00 23.96 -10.68
N ASP A 267 5.36 24.22 -11.81
CA ASP A 267 3.98 23.82 -12.08
C ASP A 267 4.04 22.35 -12.52
N ARG A 268 3.29 21.50 -11.82
CA ARG A 268 3.30 20.05 -12.05
C ARG A 268 1.92 19.54 -12.40
N GLU A 269 1.90 18.62 -13.33
CA GLU A 269 0.78 17.77 -13.69
C GLU A 269 1.26 16.32 -13.69
N ALA A 270 0.55 15.43 -12.98
CA ALA A 270 0.77 13.99 -13.01
C ALA A 270 -0.52 13.30 -13.46
N GLU A 271 -0.43 12.48 -14.48
CA GLU A 271 -1.55 11.74 -15.05
C GLU A 271 -1.24 10.25 -15.05
N THR A 272 -2.19 9.42 -14.63
CA THR A 272 -2.11 7.98 -14.79
C THR A 272 -3.36 7.44 -15.47
N GLN A 273 -3.16 6.39 -16.27
CA GLN A 273 -4.22 5.58 -16.83
C GLN A 273 -3.87 4.12 -16.58
N ASN A 274 -4.86 3.32 -16.18
CA ASN A 274 -4.66 1.92 -15.88
C ASN A 274 -5.74 1.10 -16.57
N LEU A 275 -5.32 0.08 -17.29
CA LEU A 275 -6.17 -0.91 -17.94
C LEU A 275 -5.94 -2.27 -17.28
N ARG A 276 -7.03 -2.99 -17.00
CA ARG A 276 -7.02 -4.37 -16.47
C ARG A 276 -7.99 -5.22 -17.26
N LEU A 277 -7.54 -6.44 -17.56
CA LEU A 277 -8.36 -7.52 -18.07
C LEU A 277 -8.07 -8.75 -17.23
N SER A 278 -9.04 -9.27 -16.54
CA SER A 278 -8.90 -10.51 -15.79
C SER A 278 -9.88 -11.56 -16.27
N TRP A 279 -9.48 -12.82 -16.11
CA TRP A 279 -10.31 -13.99 -16.26
C TRP A 279 -10.04 -14.93 -15.10
N ASP A 280 -11.05 -15.15 -14.27
CA ASP A 280 -11.02 -16.12 -13.19
C ASP A 280 -11.89 -17.31 -13.58
N TYR A 281 -11.35 -18.51 -13.41
CA TYR A 281 -12.04 -19.75 -13.76
C TYR A 281 -11.81 -20.83 -12.70
N ALA A 282 -12.85 -21.13 -11.93
CA ALA A 282 -12.85 -22.13 -10.87
C ALA A 282 -14.08 -23.04 -11.01
N PRO A 283 -14.04 -24.09 -11.85
CA PRO A 283 -15.15 -25.01 -12.05
C PRO A 283 -15.46 -25.80 -10.77
N LEU A 284 -16.74 -25.98 -10.46
CA LEU A 284 -17.19 -26.61 -9.22
C LEU A 284 -16.79 -28.08 -9.04
N ASP A 285 -16.49 -28.75 -10.14
CA ASP A 285 -16.19 -30.18 -10.19
C ASP A 285 -14.68 -30.51 -10.28
N SER A 286 -13.82 -29.52 -10.04
CA SER A 286 -12.37 -29.70 -10.13
C SER A 286 -11.63 -29.08 -8.94
N ASP A 287 -10.89 -29.89 -8.23
CA ASP A 287 -9.94 -29.45 -7.21
C ASP A 287 -8.57 -29.06 -7.81
N LEU A 288 -8.39 -29.24 -9.13
CA LEU A 288 -7.13 -29.00 -9.82
C LEU A 288 -7.08 -27.66 -10.57
N VAL A 289 -8.23 -27.03 -10.77
CA VAL A 289 -8.34 -25.80 -11.56
C VAL A 289 -9.03 -24.72 -10.75
N ASP A 290 -8.26 -23.72 -10.37
CA ASP A 290 -8.69 -22.44 -9.86
C ASP A 290 -7.72 -21.42 -10.48
N LEU A 291 -8.06 -21.01 -11.69
CA LEU A 291 -7.21 -20.26 -12.62
C LEU A 291 -7.54 -18.78 -12.56
N SER A 292 -6.52 -17.94 -12.41
CA SER A 292 -6.60 -16.51 -12.59
C SER A 292 -5.61 -16.07 -13.67
N VAL A 293 -6.10 -15.29 -14.63
CA VAL A 293 -5.30 -14.69 -15.70
C VAL A 293 -5.50 -13.17 -15.62
N LEU A 294 -4.40 -12.42 -15.55
CA LEU A 294 -4.42 -10.97 -15.51
C LEU A 294 -3.51 -10.39 -16.60
N LEU A 295 -4.07 -9.53 -17.42
CA LEU A 295 -3.34 -8.63 -18.32
C LEU A 295 -3.58 -7.19 -17.87
N TYR A 296 -2.51 -6.41 -17.74
CA TYR A 296 -2.64 -5.02 -17.33
C TYR A 296 -1.64 -4.10 -18.00
N ALA A 297 -2.02 -2.85 -18.15
CA ALA A 297 -1.16 -1.78 -18.62
C ALA A 297 -1.36 -0.54 -17.75
N ASN A 298 -0.26 0.11 -17.36
CA ASN A 298 -0.26 1.39 -16.66
C ASN A 298 0.54 2.39 -17.46
N TRP A 299 0.02 3.59 -17.62
CA TRP A 299 0.71 4.73 -18.20
C TRP A 299 0.79 5.84 -17.17
N LEU A 300 1.98 6.36 -16.93
CA LEU A 300 2.23 7.50 -16.05
C LEU A 300 2.99 8.57 -16.79
N ASP A 301 2.42 9.75 -16.85
CA ASP A 301 3.07 10.96 -17.34
C ASP A 301 3.16 12.02 -16.23
N ILE A 302 4.35 12.57 -15.99
CA ILE A 302 4.56 13.71 -15.11
C ILE A 302 5.21 14.84 -15.90
N THR A 303 4.52 15.97 -15.99
CA THR A 303 5.04 17.21 -16.58
C THR A 303 5.36 18.22 -15.49
N GLU A 304 6.53 18.82 -15.53
CA GLU A 304 6.99 19.83 -14.56
C GLU A 304 7.55 21.05 -15.31
N ASP A 305 6.82 22.16 -15.27
CA ASP A 305 7.22 23.43 -15.87
C ASP A 305 7.84 24.34 -14.81
N GLY A 306 9.07 24.79 -15.02
CA GLY A 306 9.78 25.70 -14.12
C GLY A 306 9.14 27.10 -14.10
N VAL A 307 8.70 27.56 -12.92
CA VAL A 307 8.04 28.87 -12.79
C VAL A 307 9.03 30.05 -12.91
N SER A 308 10.23 29.90 -12.35
CA SER A 308 11.27 30.94 -12.33
C SER A 308 12.51 30.60 -13.16
N VAL A 309 12.54 29.44 -13.77
CA VAL A 309 13.64 28.95 -14.59
C VAL A 309 13.06 28.35 -15.88
N PRO A 310 13.70 28.52 -17.06
CA PRO A 310 13.23 27.97 -18.32
C PRO A 310 13.50 26.44 -18.36
N ARG A 311 12.64 25.68 -17.71
CA ARG A 311 12.73 24.23 -17.59
C ARG A 311 11.36 23.63 -17.80
N ARG A 312 11.26 22.68 -18.71
CA ARG A 312 10.11 21.78 -18.86
C ARG A 312 10.62 20.35 -18.89
N ASP A 313 10.28 19.61 -17.85
CA ASP A 313 10.58 18.18 -17.74
C ASP A 313 9.31 17.38 -18.03
N LYS A 314 9.42 16.39 -18.90
CA LYS A 314 8.43 15.33 -19.06
C LYS A 314 9.06 14.01 -18.64
N THR A 315 8.36 13.26 -17.78
CA THR A 315 8.71 11.94 -17.31
C THR A 315 7.58 11.01 -17.69
N SER A 316 7.84 9.97 -18.47
CA SER A 316 6.88 8.92 -18.81
C SER A 316 7.38 7.58 -18.27
N TYR A 317 6.46 6.79 -17.73
CA TYR A 317 6.75 5.45 -17.23
C TYR A 317 5.57 4.53 -17.52
N ASP A 318 5.78 3.58 -18.42
CA ASP A 318 4.75 2.68 -18.89
C ASP A 318 5.06 1.26 -18.40
N THR A 319 4.06 0.56 -17.89
CA THR A 319 4.16 -0.83 -17.44
C THR A 319 3.17 -1.69 -18.21
N LEU A 320 3.63 -2.78 -18.78
CA LEU A 320 2.80 -3.84 -19.35
C LEU A 320 3.08 -5.14 -18.59
N GLY A 321 2.03 -5.77 -18.06
CA GLY A 321 2.17 -7.00 -17.29
C GLY A 321 1.17 -8.07 -17.71
N PHE A 322 1.63 -9.31 -17.66
CA PHE A 322 0.83 -10.52 -17.82
C PHE A 322 1.11 -11.47 -16.67
N GLU A 323 0.08 -12.01 -16.05
CA GLU A 323 0.18 -12.97 -14.96
C GLU A 323 -0.84 -14.08 -15.16
N ILE A 324 -0.41 -15.30 -14.92
CA ILE A 324 -1.27 -16.47 -14.85
C ILE A 324 -0.96 -17.24 -13.57
N THR A 325 -1.98 -17.54 -12.79
CA THR A 325 -1.87 -18.28 -11.53
C THR A 325 -2.92 -19.38 -11.52
N ASN A 326 -2.55 -20.58 -11.09
CA ASN A 326 -3.50 -21.65 -10.83
C ASN A 326 -3.29 -22.21 -9.44
N ARG A 327 -4.38 -22.61 -8.80
CA ARG A 327 -4.37 -23.38 -7.57
C ARG A 327 -4.89 -24.79 -7.84
N SER A 328 -4.21 -25.77 -7.25
CA SER A 328 -4.62 -27.16 -7.29
C SER A 328 -4.54 -27.78 -5.90
N THR A 329 -5.53 -28.55 -5.53
CA THR A 329 -5.55 -29.31 -4.28
C THR A 329 -5.32 -30.78 -4.60
N PHE A 330 -4.34 -31.38 -3.95
CA PHE A 330 -3.96 -32.79 -4.10
C PHE A 330 -4.15 -33.52 -2.76
N ASP A 331 -4.54 -34.80 -2.85
CA ASP A 331 -4.46 -35.72 -1.69
C ASP A 331 -3.23 -36.61 -1.86
N LEU A 332 -2.18 -36.32 -1.12
CA LEU A 332 -0.93 -37.10 -1.07
C LEU A 332 -0.81 -37.92 0.22
N GLY A 333 -1.94 -38.33 0.82
CA GLY A 333 -2.03 -38.90 2.15
C GLY A 333 -2.22 -37.80 3.22
N VAL A 334 -2.02 -36.55 2.84
CA VAL A 334 -2.45 -35.31 3.50
C VAL A 334 -2.93 -34.35 2.42
N PRO A 335 -3.86 -33.45 2.70
CA PRO A 335 -4.24 -32.38 1.76
C PRO A 335 -3.05 -31.48 1.48
N VAL A 336 -2.79 -31.21 0.19
CA VAL A 336 -1.73 -30.31 -0.26
C VAL A 336 -2.30 -29.33 -1.28
N ASP A 337 -2.35 -28.08 -0.91
CA ASP A 337 -2.68 -26.97 -1.81
C ASP A 337 -1.41 -26.46 -2.49
N VAL A 338 -1.43 -26.32 -3.80
CA VAL A 338 -0.31 -25.79 -4.58
C VAL A 338 -0.79 -24.61 -5.40
N VAL A 339 -0.21 -23.44 -5.14
CA VAL A 339 -0.38 -22.22 -5.96
C VAL A 339 0.87 -22.09 -6.84
N TYR A 340 0.68 -21.99 -8.14
CA TYR A 340 1.77 -21.86 -9.09
C TYR A 340 1.40 -20.97 -10.26
N GLY A 341 2.40 -20.34 -10.87
CA GLY A 341 2.12 -19.39 -11.93
C GLY A 341 3.35 -18.88 -12.65
N PHE A 342 3.07 -18.00 -13.59
CA PHE A 342 4.06 -17.33 -14.41
C PHE A 342 3.69 -15.85 -14.56
N GLU A 343 4.70 -14.99 -14.59
CA GLU A 343 4.55 -13.54 -14.72
C GLU A 343 5.57 -12.99 -15.71
N VAL A 344 5.13 -12.08 -16.57
CA VAL A 344 6.00 -11.24 -17.41
C VAL A 344 5.64 -9.79 -17.17
N LEU A 345 6.66 -8.99 -16.96
CA LEU A 345 6.52 -7.56 -16.68
C LEU A 345 7.53 -6.79 -17.53
N ARG A 346 7.05 -5.78 -18.27
CA ARG A 346 7.90 -4.84 -19.01
C ARG A 346 7.58 -3.43 -18.60
N ASP A 347 8.62 -2.71 -18.17
CA ASP A 347 8.57 -1.28 -17.87
C ASP A 347 9.37 -0.51 -18.93
N THR A 348 8.83 0.59 -19.43
CA THR A 348 9.50 1.52 -20.33
C THR A 348 9.57 2.89 -19.68
N GLN A 349 10.77 3.42 -19.55
CA GLN A 349 11.05 4.71 -18.94
C GLN A 349 11.52 5.70 -19.97
N LYS A 350 11.00 6.94 -19.96
CA LYS A 350 11.42 8.00 -20.85
C LYS A 350 11.47 9.36 -20.18
N GLY A 351 12.58 10.06 -20.33
CA GLY A 351 12.79 11.39 -19.75
C GLY A 351 13.14 12.44 -20.80
N VAL A 352 12.40 13.56 -20.81
CA VAL A 352 12.66 14.68 -21.71
C VAL A 352 12.79 15.97 -20.91
N ARG A 353 13.81 16.79 -21.20
CA ARG A 353 13.98 18.14 -20.68
C ARG A 353 14.12 19.15 -21.81
N ASN A 354 13.21 20.12 -21.90
CA ASN A 354 13.20 21.16 -22.95
C ASN A 354 13.30 20.59 -24.38
N GLY A 355 12.65 19.44 -24.63
CA GLY A 355 12.65 18.75 -25.91
C GLY A 355 13.88 17.87 -26.20
N ALA A 356 14.84 17.75 -25.28
CA ALA A 356 16.01 16.88 -25.38
C ALA A 356 15.95 15.74 -24.35
N PRO A 357 16.65 14.60 -24.58
CA PRO A 357 16.77 13.54 -23.59
C PRO A 357 17.24 14.07 -22.23
N ARG A 358 16.69 13.52 -21.15
CA ARG A 358 17.01 13.90 -19.76
C ARG A 358 17.89 12.84 -19.11
N PRO A 359 19.22 13.01 -19.08
CA PRO A 359 20.13 11.95 -18.62
C PRO A 359 19.93 11.53 -17.16
N ALA A 360 19.37 12.42 -16.29
CA ALA A 360 19.05 12.09 -14.91
C ALA A 360 17.83 11.16 -14.77
N PHE A 361 17.05 10.98 -15.81
CA PHE A 361 15.96 10.01 -15.94
C PHE A 361 16.06 9.43 -17.37
N PRO A 362 17.00 8.48 -17.58
CA PRO A 362 17.39 8.00 -18.90
C PRO A 362 16.28 7.19 -19.56
N ASP A 363 16.22 7.24 -20.90
CA ASP A 363 15.38 6.36 -21.68
C ASP A 363 15.95 4.94 -21.59
N ALA A 364 15.12 3.99 -21.15
CA ALA A 364 15.54 2.61 -20.89
C ALA A 364 14.34 1.68 -20.70
N GLU A 365 14.57 0.39 -20.87
CA GLU A 365 13.57 -0.67 -20.65
C GLU A 365 13.99 -1.64 -19.54
N ALA A 366 13.00 -2.20 -18.86
CA ALA A 366 13.18 -3.21 -17.84
C ALA A 366 12.19 -4.35 -18.07
N THR A 367 12.69 -5.55 -18.35
CA THR A 367 11.85 -6.76 -18.47
C THR A 367 12.16 -7.72 -17.34
N THR A 368 11.13 -8.34 -16.80
CA THR A 368 11.26 -9.37 -15.75
C THR A 368 10.32 -10.53 -16.08
N TYR A 369 10.86 -11.73 -16.01
CA TYR A 369 10.14 -13.01 -16.15
C TYR A 369 10.21 -13.72 -14.82
N GLY A 370 9.10 -14.30 -14.35
CA GLY A 370 9.06 -15.05 -13.11
C GLY A 370 8.18 -16.28 -13.22
N ALA A 371 8.65 -17.43 -12.72
CA ALA A 371 7.86 -18.62 -12.54
C ALA A 371 7.93 -19.08 -11.08
N PHE A 372 6.80 -19.41 -10.47
CA PHE A 372 6.73 -19.72 -9.04
C PHE A 372 5.82 -20.91 -8.77
N ALA A 373 6.07 -21.56 -7.64
CA ALA A 373 5.18 -22.52 -7.02
C ALA A 373 5.33 -22.48 -5.51
N GLU A 374 4.22 -22.53 -4.78
CA GLU A 374 4.18 -22.63 -3.32
C GLU A 374 3.17 -23.71 -2.93
N ALA A 375 3.61 -24.68 -2.13
CA ALA A 375 2.79 -25.76 -1.61
C ALA A 375 2.53 -25.57 -0.12
N THR A 376 1.30 -25.81 0.31
CA THR A 376 0.88 -25.87 1.71
C THR A 376 0.34 -27.27 1.99
N ALA A 377 0.99 -28.02 2.88
CA ALA A 377 0.59 -29.34 3.30
C ALA A 377 -0.06 -29.28 4.68
N ALA A 378 -1.32 -29.71 4.79
CA ALA A 378 -2.04 -29.80 6.07
C ALA A 378 -1.70 -31.12 6.78
N VAL A 379 -0.88 -31.07 7.82
CA VAL A 379 -0.43 -32.25 8.59
C VAL A 379 -1.31 -32.41 9.84
N GLY A 380 -2.31 -33.25 9.73
CA GLY A 380 -3.40 -33.35 10.71
C GLY A 380 -4.21 -32.06 10.76
N ASP A 381 -4.91 -31.84 11.89
CA ASP A 381 -5.87 -30.73 12.02
C ASP A 381 -5.24 -29.40 12.47
N ARG A 382 -3.94 -29.37 12.74
CA ARG A 382 -3.32 -28.26 13.49
C ARG A 382 -2.00 -27.72 12.94
N LEU A 383 -1.40 -28.39 11.97
CA LEU A 383 -0.10 -27.99 11.43
C LEU A 383 -0.14 -27.87 9.92
N ASP A 384 0.15 -26.68 9.41
CA ASP A 384 0.40 -26.47 7.99
C ASP A 384 1.90 -26.25 7.79
N LEU A 385 2.46 -26.93 6.81
CA LEU A 385 3.84 -26.77 6.36
C LEU A 385 3.83 -26.13 4.99
N ILE A 386 4.61 -25.07 4.81
CA ILE A 386 4.67 -24.32 3.57
C ILE A 386 6.07 -24.41 2.98
N ALA A 387 6.15 -24.63 1.67
CA ALA A 387 7.38 -24.58 0.90
C ALA A 387 7.12 -23.93 -0.45
N GLY A 388 7.89 -22.92 -0.79
CA GLY A 388 7.76 -22.17 -2.03
C GLY A 388 9.11 -21.94 -2.71
N LEU A 389 9.07 -21.82 -4.02
CA LEU A 389 10.21 -21.50 -4.86
C LEU A 389 9.76 -20.62 -6.02
N ARG A 390 10.56 -19.58 -6.31
CA ARG A 390 10.42 -18.76 -7.51
C ARG A 390 11.75 -18.63 -8.22
N LEU A 391 11.69 -18.64 -9.53
CA LEU A 391 12.79 -18.37 -10.45
C LEU A 391 12.47 -17.09 -11.20
N ASP A 392 13.35 -16.12 -11.13
CA ASP A 392 13.23 -14.85 -11.85
C ASP A 392 14.42 -14.65 -12.79
N ARG A 393 14.15 -14.04 -13.95
CA ARG A 393 15.14 -13.44 -14.83
C ARG A 393 14.77 -11.99 -15.05
N TYR A 394 15.70 -11.07 -14.80
CA TYR A 394 15.51 -9.67 -15.13
C TYR A 394 16.53 -9.17 -16.15
N GLU A 395 16.08 -8.24 -16.99
CA GLU A 395 16.85 -7.59 -18.03
C GLU A 395 16.65 -6.07 -17.92
N ARG A 396 17.71 -5.30 -18.11
CA ARG A 396 17.73 -3.84 -18.06
C ARG A 396 18.51 -3.35 -19.24
N GLU A 397 17.88 -2.60 -20.13
CA GLU A 397 18.37 -2.20 -21.43
C GLU A 397 18.31 -0.66 -21.54
N PRO A 398 19.44 0.06 -21.49
CA PRO A 398 19.48 1.50 -21.71
C PRO A 398 19.44 1.81 -23.22
N ASP A 399 18.77 2.88 -23.62
CA ASP A 399 18.80 3.36 -25.01
C ASP A 399 20.16 3.99 -25.38
N ASP A 400 20.97 4.40 -24.38
CA ASP A 400 22.31 4.94 -24.59
C ASP A 400 23.30 3.81 -24.93
N PRO A 401 23.82 3.73 -26.17
CA PRO A 401 24.74 2.67 -26.59
C PRO A 401 26.11 2.71 -25.90
N ALA A 402 26.42 3.78 -25.15
CA ALA A 402 27.64 3.85 -24.33
C ALA A 402 27.49 3.08 -22.99
N LEU A 403 26.28 2.73 -22.62
CA LEU A 403 25.97 1.95 -21.43
C LEU A 403 25.70 0.49 -21.82
N ARG A 404 25.92 -0.43 -20.91
CA ARG A 404 25.71 -1.85 -21.16
C ARG A 404 24.40 -2.34 -20.57
N ASP A 405 23.81 -3.33 -21.20
CA ASP A 405 22.70 -4.10 -20.66
C ASP A 405 23.11 -4.85 -19.39
N VAL A 406 22.14 -5.04 -18.52
CA VAL A 406 22.29 -5.84 -17.29
C VAL A 406 21.21 -6.91 -17.26
N SER A 407 21.62 -8.18 -17.16
CA SER A 407 20.68 -9.29 -16.96
C SER A 407 21.21 -10.28 -15.92
N LYS A 408 20.32 -10.82 -15.10
CA LYS A 408 20.64 -11.84 -14.08
C LYS A 408 19.42 -12.70 -13.79
N ASP A 409 19.72 -13.91 -13.30
CA ASP A 409 18.75 -14.85 -12.76
C ASP A 409 18.77 -14.80 -11.23
N PHE A 410 17.63 -15.06 -10.61
CA PHE A 410 17.50 -15.12 -9.17
C PHE A 410 16.57 -16.24 -8.73
N VAL A 411 16.83 -16.79 -7.54
CA VAL A 411 16.04 -17.85 -6.91
C VAL A 411 15.56 -17.41 -5.55
N SER A 412 14.24 -17.40 -5.33
CA SER A 412 13.58 -16.97 -4.10
C SER A 412 12.91 -18.18 -3.42
N PRO A 413 13.59 -18.94 -2.57
CA PRO A 413 12.99 -20.00 -1.77
C PRO A 413 12.27 -19.43 -0.56
N ARG A 414 11.26 -20.18 -0.08
CA ARG A 414 10.55 -19.92 1.18
C ARG A 414 10.20 -21.24 1.85
N ILE A 415 10.31 -21.30 3.17
CA ILE A 415 9.73 -22.35 4.01
C ILE A 415 9.04 -21.70 5.19
N GLY A 416 7.95 -22.29 5.65
CA GLY A 416 7.20 -21.80 6.76
C GLY A 416 6.34 -22.85 7.43
N PHE A 417 5.80 -22.52 8.57
CA PHE A 417 4.82 -23.33 9.26
C PHE A 417 3.76 -22.46 9.94
N SER A 418 2.57 -23.01 10.07
CA SER A 418 1.48 -22.48 10.90
C SER A 418 1.02 -23.60 11.82
N TYR A 419 1.12 -23.41 13.13
CA TYR A 419 0.69 -24.38 14.13
C TYR A 419 -0.43 -23.80 14.99
N ARG A 420 -1.56 -24.48 15.06
CA ARG A 420 -2.74 -24.13 15.84
C ARG A 420 -2.84 -25.02 17.07
N PRO A 421 -2.22 -24.67 18.21
CA PRO A 421 -2.33 -25.45 19.45
C PRO A 421 -3.78 -25.57 19.96
N SER A 422 -4.63 -24.60 19.60
CA SER A 422 -6.08 -24.62 19.82
C SER A 422 -6.77 -23.77 18.75
N ASP A 423 -8.09 -23.78 18.69
CA ASP A 423 -8.90 -22.99 17.74
C ASP A 423 -8.74 -21.47 17.93
N SER A 424 -8.22 -21.03 19.06
CA SER A 424 -8.00 -19.62 19.39
C SER A 424 -6.55 -19.16 19.22
N TRP A 425 -5.59 -20.07 19.03
CA TRP A 425 -4.18 -19.73 18.95
C TRP A 425 -3.53 -20.24 17.68
N GLN A 426 -2.73 -19.39 17.06
CA GLN A 426 -1.79 -19.75 16.01
C GLN A 426 -0.38 -19.32 16.43
N VAL A 427 0.60 -20.17 16.18
CA VAL A 427 2.04 -19.83 16.18
C VAL A 427 2.58 -20.12 14.80
N TYR A 428 3.26 -19.17 14.21
CA TYR A 428 3.81 -19.33 12.86
C TYR A 428 5.26 -18.90 12.77
N GLY A 429 5.96 -19.46 11.82
CA GLY A 429 7.31 -19.05 11.48
C GLY A 429 7.56 -19.13 9.98
N ASN A 430 8.43 -18.26 9.49
CA ASN A 430 8.76 -18.14 8.08
C ASN A 430 10.26 -17.85 7.91
N LEU A 431 10.90 -18.53 6.95
CA LEU A 431 12.22 -18.24 6.44
C LEU A 431 12.11 -18.04 4.94
N ALA A 432 12.44 -16.86 4.45
CA ALA A 432 12.34 -16.51 3.04
C ALA A 432 13.61 -15.80 2.55
N ARG A 433 14.00 -16.06 1.31
CA ARG A 433 14.95 -15.25 0.57
C ARG A 433 14.21 -14.41 -0.44
N ALA A 434 14.45 -13.09 -0.40
CA ALA A 434 13.83 -12.12 -1.28
C ALA A 434 14.90 -11.29 -1.99
N PHE A 435 14.55 -10.65 -3.12
CA PHE A 435 15.48 -9.81 -3.85
C PHE A 435 14.80 -8.59 -4.46
N ARG A 436 15.65 -7.60 -4.84
CA ARG A 436 15.26 -6.48 -5.68
C ARG A 436 16.32 -6.23 -6.74
N ALA A 437 15.91 -6.30 -8.00
CA ALA A 437 16.73 -5.85 -9.12
C ALA A 437 16.96 -4.34 -9.04
N PRO A 438 18.16 -3.82 -9.37
CA PRO A 438 18.38 -2.39 -9.47
C PRO A 438 17.42 -1.73 -10.46
N SER A 439 16.97 -0.52 -10.13
CA SER A 439 16.12 0.27 -11.04
C SER A 439 16.92 0.89 -12.18
N LEU A 440 16.23 1.29 -13.23
CA LEU A 440 16.85 1.96 -14.39
C LEU A 440 17.57 3.24 -14.00
N THR A 441 17.01 4.01 -13.05
CA THR A 441 17.65 5.23 -12.54
C THR A 441 18.88 4.97 -11.68
N GLU A 442 18.91 3.87 -10.91
CA GLU A 442 20.08 3.48 -10.12
C GLU A 442 21.26 3.05 -10.99
N LEU A 443 20.96 2.35 -12.10
CA LEU A 443 21.97 1.86 -13.04
C LEU A 443 22.49 2.95 -13.98
N TYR A 444 21.59 3.78 -14.54
CA TYR A 444 21.88 4.52 -15.76
C TYR A 444 21.77 6.04 -15.64
N SER A 445 21.32 6.61 -14.51
CA SER A 445 21.27 8.06 -14.36
C SER A 445 22.64 8.71 -14.58
N SER A 446 22.65 9.76 -15.39
CA SER A 446 23.84 10.55 -15.71
C SER A 446 23.52 12.06 -15.79
N GLY A 447 24.52 12.90 -16.08
CA GLY A 447 24.33 14.33 -16.21
C GLY A 447 24.22 15.08 -14.87
N LEU A 448 23.89 16.37 -14.93
CA LEU A 448 23.88 17.26 -13.78
C LEU A 448 22.79 16.85 -12.76
N HIS A 449 23.21 16.56 -11.52
CA HIS A 449 22.33 16.35 -10.38
C HIS A 449 21.89 17.69 -9.76
N PHE A 450 22.86 18.49 -9.32
CA PHE A 450 22.61 19.86 -8.84
C PHE A 450 23.83 20.76 -9.07
N PRO A 451 23.61 22.07 -9.30
CA PRO A 451 24.70 23.01 -9.50
C PRO A 451 25.51 23.22 -8.21
N GLY A 452 26.79 23.41 -8.38
CA GLY A 452 27.72 23.77 -7.31
C GLY A 452 27.66 25.26 -6.95
N SER A 453 28.67 25.69 -6.21
CA SER A 453 28.83 27.08 -5.81
C SER A 453 29.39 27.92 -6.98
N PRO A 454 28.88 29.15 -7.20
CA PRO A 454 29.46 30.08 -8.17
C PRO A 454 30.95 30.41 -7.94
N VAL A 455 31.46 30.19 -6.73
CA VAL A 455 32.88 30.41 -6.39
C VAL A 455 33.72 29.13 -6.54
N GLY A 456 33.18 28.06 -7.14
CA GLY A 456 33.89 26.85 -7.53
C GLY A 456 33.97 25.75 -6.49
N PHE A 457 33.52 25.98 -5.25
CA PHE A 457 33.42 24.92 -4.24
C PHE A 457 32.16 25.09 -3.37
N PRO A 458 31.35 24.04 -3.20
CA PRO A 458 31.48 22.73 -3.85
C PRO A 458 31.32 22.82 -5.38
N PRO A 459 31.91 21.87 -6.15
CA PRO A 459 31.72 21.80 -7.61
C PRO A 459 30.29 21.39 -7.97
N ASP A 460 29.95 21.52 -9.24
CA ASP A 460 28.74 20.92 -9.79
C ASP A 460 28.74 19.42 -9.47
N ASN A 461 27.58 18.89 -9.14
CA ASN A 461 27.41 17.48 -8.82
C ASN A 461 26.74 16.76 -9.99
N PHE A 462 27.34 15.66 -10.45
CA PHE A 462 26.86 14.88 -11.57
C PHE A 462 26.49 13.47 -11.14
N PHE A 463 25.40 12.93 -11.72
CA PHE A 463 25.10 11.51 -11.63
C PHE A 463 26.15 10.70 -12.40
N MET A 464 26.59 9.62 -11.79
CA MET A 464 27.51 8.66 -12.37
C MET A 464 26.80 7.30 -12.50
N PRO A 465 26.57 6.81 -13.73
CA PRO A 465 25.99 5.49 -13.96
C PRO A 465 26.80 4.40 -13.28
N ASN A 466 26.11 3.38 -12.77
CA ASN A 466 26.73 2.19 -12.17
C ASN A 466 26.06 0.90 -12.64
N PRO A 467 26.34 0.42 -13.87
CA PRO A 467 25.80 -0.87 -14.36
C PRO A 467 26.40 -2.11 -13.65
N ASP A 468 27.34 -1.92 -12.73
CA ASP A 468 27.92 -3.00 -11.93
C ASP A 468 27.17 -3.25 -10.60
N LEU A 469 26.10 -2.49 -10.34
CA LEU A 469 25.26 -2.73 -9.17
C LEU A 469 24.74 -4.17 -9.13
N LYS A 470 24.89 -4.75 -7.95
CA LYS A 470 24.30 -6.05 -7.67
C LYS A 470 22.85 -5.87 -7.21
N PRO A 471 21.96 -6.86 -7.44
CA PRO A 471 20.64 -6.86 -6.82
C PRO A 471 20.76 -6.86 -5.31
N GLU A 472 19.81 -6.25 -4.63
CA GLU A 472 19.65 -6.43 -3.18
C GLU A 472 19.09 -7.82 -2.93
N GLU A 473 19.65 -8.51 -1.94
CA GLU A 473 19.24 -9.84 -1.51
C GLU A 473 18.97 -9.82 -0.02
N SER A 474 17.85 -10.38 0.42
CA SER A 474 17.50 -10.42 1.84
C SER A 474 17.13 -11.82 2.27
N THR A 475 17.79 -12.33 3.31
CA THR A 475 17.39 -13.55 4.01
C THR A 475 16.65 -13.14 5.28
N GLN A 476 15.37 -13.50 5.40
CA GLN A 476 14.49 -13.04 6.47
C GLN A 476 13.95 -14.21 7.27
N VAL A 477 13.94 -14.04 8.59
CA VAL A 477 13.31 -14.95 9.56
C VAL A 477 12.23 -14.18 10.31
N GLU A 478 11.06 -14.79 10.41
CA GLU A 478 9.95 -14.28 11.18
C GLU A 478 9.41 -15.36 12.13
N LEU A 479 9.00 -14.92 13.31
CA LEU A 479 8.26 -15.73 14.28
C LEU A 479 7.13 -14.90 14.86
N GLY A 480 5.92 -15.41 14.77
CA GLY A 480 4.74 -14.72 15.27
C GLY A 480 3.76 -15.63 15.99
N ALA A 481 2.86 -15.00 16.71
CA ALA A 481 1.73 -15.66 17.35
C ALA A 481 0.48 -14.79 17.21
N ARG A 482 -0.66 -15.44 17.03
CA ARG A 482 -1.99 -14.82 17.00
C ARG A 482 -2.91 -15.51 17.97
N PHE A 483 -3.79 -14.71 18.54
CA PHE A 483 -4.89 -15.18 19.38
C PHE A 483 -6.17 -14.51 18.89
N GLU A 484 -7.23 -15.30 18.74
CA GLU A 484 -8.56 -14.77 18.43
C GLU A 484 -9.61 -15.61 19.18
N ARG A 485 -10.51 -14.91 19.87
CA ARG A 485 -11.60 -15.57 20.60
C ARG A 485 -12.76 -14.62 20.84
N GLY A 486 -13.99 -15.14 20.65
CA GLY A 486 -15.22 -14.48 21.07
C GLY A 486 -15.66 -14.91 22.47
N GLY A 487 -16.51 -14.09 23.13
CA GLY A 487 -17.13 -14.42 24.41
C GLY A 487 -16.16 -14.46 25.60
N ILE A 488 -15.15 -13.58 25.64
CA ILE A 488 -14.13 -13.59 26.72
C ILE A 488 -14.65 -12.98 28.00
N TRP A 489 -15.22 -11.79 27.93
CA TRP A 489 -15.76 -11.07 29.10
C TRP A 489 -17.27 -10.90 29.01
N ARG A 490 -17.85 -10.90 27.83
CA ARG A 490 -19.28 -10.74 27.56
C ARG A 490 -19.71 -11.59 26.38
N ALA A 491 -20.95 -12.05 26.37
CA ALA A 491 -21.52 -12.71 25.19
C ALA A 491 -21.47 -11.75 23.99
N GLY A 492 -20.80 -12.20 22.91
CA GLY A 492 -20.67 -11.49 21.67
C GLY A 492 -19.58 -10.40 21.63
N ASP A 493 -18.65 -10.37 22.57
CA ASP A 493 -17.39 -9.66 22.39
C ASP A 493 -16.39 -10.49 21.56
N ARG A 494 -15.37 -9.83 21.02
CA ARG A 494 -14.25 -10.45 20.32
C ARG A 494 -12.95 -9.81 20.76
N LEU A 495 -11.94 -10.64 21.01
CA LEU A 495 -10.56 -10.21 21.21
C LEU A 495 -9.68 -10.88 20.16
N ALA A 496 -8.96 -10.08 19.39
CA ALA A 496 -7.88 -10.52 18.54
C ALA A 496 -6.57 -9.85 18.98
N PHE A 497 -5.50 -10.61 18.97
CA PHE A 497 -4.17 -10.14 19.34
C PHE A 497 -3.12 -10.82 18.48
N SER A 498 -2.14 -10.06 17.97
CA SER A 498 -1.02 -10.60 17.22
C SER A 498 0.29 -9.99 17.68
N VAL A 499 1.35 -10.79 17.65
CA VAL A 499 2.73 -10.35 17.84
C VAL A 499 3.61 -10.99 16.78
N ASN A 500 4.61 -10.24 16.33
CA ASN A 500 5.59 -10.72 15.36
C ASN A 500 6.98 -10.14 15.66
N ALA A 501 8.00 -10.98 15.63
CA ALA A 501 9.40 -10.59 15.67
C ALA A 501 10.07 -10.99 14.36
N TYR A 502 10.92 -10.13 13.83
CA TYR A 502 11.60 -10.36 12.55
C TYR A 502 13.06 -9.96 12.59
N TYR A 503 13.84 -10.62 11.74
CA TYR A 503 15.23 -10.31 11.43
C TYR A 503 15.46 -10.50 9.94
N ALA A 504 16.18 -9.56 9.32
CA ALA A 504 16.54 -9.58 7.92
C ALA A 504 18.02 -9.26 7.76
N ASP A 505 18.76 -10.17 7.17
CA ASP A 505 20.13 -10.00 6.70
C ASP A 505 20.08 -9.60 5.23
N VAL A 506 20.65 -8.45 4.87
CA VAL A 506 20.51 -7.85 3.54
C VAL A 506 21.89 -7.63 2.93
N ASP A 507 22.21 -8.49 1.98
CA ASP A 507 23.38 -8.32 1.12
C ASP A 507 23.10 -7.29 0.03
N ASN A 508 24.11 -6.48 -0.28
CA ASN A 508 24.09 -5.53 -1.39
C ASN A 508 22.94 -4.49 -1.35
N TYR A 509 22.51 -4.06 -0.16
CA TYR A 509 21.56 -2.97 -0.01
C TYR A 509 21.98 -1.75 -0.83
N ILE A 510 21.08 -1.21 -1.68
CA ILE A 510 21.42 -0.13 -2.61
C ILE A 510 21.19 1.22 -1.95
N GLU A 511 22.26 1.97 -1.81
CA GLU A 511 22.21 3.34 -1.29
C GLU A 511 22.71 4.36 -2.31
N ARG A 512 22.11 5.55 -2.26
CA ARG A 512 22.62 6.71 -3.01
C ARG A 512 23.77 7.34 -2.25
N VAL A 513 24.94 7.41 -2.90
CA VAL A 513 26.15 8.01 -2.38
C VAL A 513 26.37 9.38 -3.03
N VAL A 514 26.21 10.45 -2.25
CA VAL A 514 26.46 11.84 -2.71
C VAL A 514 27.81 12.30 -2.20
N ASN A 515 28.78 12.46 -3.10
CA ASN A 515 30.11 12.99 -2.78
C ASN A 515 30.20 14.46 -3.20
N ILE A 516 29.93 15.34 -2.22
CA ILE A 516 29.93 16.80 -2.46
C ILE A 516 31.31 17.30 -2.90
N LYS A 517 32.41 16.73 -2.35
CA LYS A 517 33.77 17.17 -2.68
C LYS A 517 34.21 16.76 -4.09
N ALA A 518 33.83 15.56 -4.49
CA ALA A 518 34.14 15.04 -5.82
C ALA A 518 33.15 15.53 -6.89
N GLY A 519 32.01 16.13 -6.49
CA GLY A 519 30.97 16.54 -7.42
C GLY A 519 30.27 15.36 -8.08
N THR A 520 30.11 14.24 -7.39
CA THR A 520 29.51 13.04 -7.96
C THR A 520 28.38 12.48 -7.08
N THR A 521 27.40 11.87 -7.73
CA THR A 521 26.34 11.07 -7.10
C THR A 521 26.24 9.75 -7.87
N SER A 522 26.26 8.63 -7.15
CA SER A 522 26.08 7.30 -7.73
C SER A 522 25.26 6.43 -6.76
N SER A 523 24.78 5.30 -7.25
CA SER A 523 24.27 4.24 -6.38
C SER A 523 25.36 3.21 -6.09
N GLY A 524 25.41 2.68 -4.88
CA GLY A 524 26.39 1.69 -4.45
C GLY A 524 25.76 0.64 -3.54
N ASN A 525 26.40 -0.52 -3.43
CA ASN A 525 25.97 -1.60 -2.57
C ASN A 525 26.66 -1.54 -1.20
N VAL A 526 25.90 -1.81 -0.14
CA VAL A 526 26.38 -2.00 1.24
C VAL A 526 25.63 -3.18 1.85
N ASP A 527 26.19 -3.83 2.86
CA ASP A 527 25.49 -4.88 3.58
C ASP A 527 24.86 -4.30 4.85
N ALA A 528 23.69 -4.84 5.22
CA ALA A 528 22.88 -4.28 6.30
C ALA A 528 22.05 -5.35 7.01
N GLU A 529 21.73 -5.11 8.27
CA GLU A 529 20.82 -5.91 9.07
C GLU A 529 19.62 -5.07 9.51
N LEU A 530 18.42 -5.65 9.44
CA LEU A 530 17.19 -5.03 9.92
C LEU A 530 16.45 -5.99 10.86
N TRP A 531 15.94 -5.48 11.99
CA TRP A 531 15.16 -6.28 12.93
C TRP A 531 14.13 -5.45 13.68
N GLY A 532 13.16 -6.12 14.24
CA GLY A 532 12.13 -5.42 14.99
C GLY A 532 11.04 -6.31 15.56
N PHE A 533 10.04 -5.63 16.07
CA PHE A 533 8.89 -6.23 16.73
C PHE A 533 7.62 -5.46 16.37
N GLU A 534 6.52 -6.17 16.17
CA GLU A 534 5.20 -5.62 15.92
C GLU A 534 4.17 -6.29 16.85
N ALA A 535 3.18 -5.53 17.27
CA ALA A 535 2.03 -6.06 18.01
C ALA A 535 0.76 -5.34 17.56
N GLU A 536 -0.32 -6.07 17.42
CA GLU A 536 -1.66 -5.56 17.13
C GLU A 536 -2.65 -6.14 18.13
N LEU A 537 -3.58 -5.32 18.60
CA LEU A 537 -4.67 -5.68 19.48
C LEU A 537 -5.96 -5.12 18.92
N ASP A 538 -6.98 -5.93 18.83
CA ASP A 538 -8.34 -5.58 18.47
C ASP A 538 -9.30 -6.16 19.49
N TYR A 539 -10.14 -5.32 20.09
CA TYR A 539 -11.20 -5.74 20.99
C TYR A 539 -12.51 -5.05 20.63
N ASP A 540 -13.53 -5.80 20.32
CA ASP A 540 -14.88 -5.30 20.05
C ASP A 540 -15.89 -5.88 21.05
N ALA A 541 -16.55 -5.01 21.82
CA ALA A 541 -17.61 -5.32 22.76
C ALA A 541 -19.01 -4.91 22.26
N ARG A 542 -19.19 -4.72 20.96
CA ARG A 542 -20.40 -4.23 20.28
C ARG A 542 -20.75 -2.77 20.61
N THR A 543 -20.75 -2.37 21.87
CA THR A 543 -21.06 -0.99 22.31
C THR A 543 -19.82 -0.10 22.37
N TRP A 544 -18.65 -0.69 22.39
CA TRP A 544 -17.36 -0.01 22.32
C TRP A 544 -16.30 -0.96 21.74
N PHE A 545 -15.26 -0.39 21.17
CA PHE A 545 -14.12 -1.14 20.67
C PHE A 545 -12.80 -0.43 20.95
N MET A 546 -11.71 -1.17 20.89
CA MET A 546 -10.37 -0.65 21.04
C MET A 546 -9.43 -1.38 20.09
N ASP A 547 -8.73 -0.61 19.24
CA ASP A 547 -7.64 -1.09 18.40
C ASP A 547 -6.34 -0.48 18.90
N ALA A 548 -5.26 -1.25 18.92
CA ALA A 548 -3.93 -0.72 19.22
C ALA A 548 -2.88 -1.41 18.37
N GLY A 549 -1.88 -0.64 17.94
CA GLY A 549 -0.79 -1.11 17.11
C GLY A 549 0.56 -0.54 17.55
N LEU A 550 1.56 -1.41 17.76
CA LEU A 550 2.93 -1.06 18.11
C LEU A 550 3.87 -1.55 17.03
N GLY A 551 4.74 -0.66 16.52
CA GLY A 551 5.83 -1.00 15.60
C GLY A 551 7.17 -0.49 16.10
N LEU A 552 8.15 -1.39 16.20
CA LEU A 552 9.54 -1.11 16.55
C LEU A 552 10.44 -1.61 15.43
N ALA A 553 11.28 -0.74 14.87
CA ALA A 553 12.22 -1.12 13.82
C ALA A 553 13.65 -0.65 14.11
N ARG A 554 14.61 -1.44 13.70
CA ARG A 554 16.05 -1.18 13.80
C ARG A 554 16.70 -1.56 12.48
N GLY A 555 17.82 -0.90 12.14
CA GLY A 555 18.62 -1.29 10.99
C GLY A 555 19.97 -0.62 10.98
N GLN A 556 21.00 -1.41 10.75
CA GLN A 556 22.39 -0.99 10.73
C GLN A 556 23.10 -1.59 9.51
N ARG A 557 24.13 -0.89 9.04
CA ARG A 557 25.11 -1.47 8.11
C ARG A 557 26.12 -2.32 8.91
N ASP A 558 26.82 -3.21 8.25
CA ASP A 558 27.86 -4.06 8.84
C ASP A 558 28.93 -3.28 9.62
N ASN A 559 29.18 -2.04 9.25
CA ASN A 559 30.11 -1.16 9.95
C ASN A 559 29.52 -0.50 11.22
N GLY A 560 28.31 -0.89 11.63
CA GLY A 560 27.60 -0.38 12.81
C GLY A 560 26.91 0.98 12.63
N ASN A 561 26.98 1.59 11.45
CA ASN A 561 26.26 2.84 11.18
C ASN A 561 24.76 2.57 10.96
N TRP A 562 23.92 3.39 11.57
CA TRP A 562 22.48 3.29 11.39
C TRP A 562 22.07 3.59 9.95
N LEU A 563 21.05 2.89 9.45
CA LEU A 563 20.39 3.19 8.18
C LEU A 563 19.50 4.43 8.33
N GLY A 564 19.49 5.30 7.32
CA GLY A 564 18.66 6.51 7.32
C GLY A 564 17.18 6.26 7.00
N SER A 565 16.80 5.03 6.67
CA SER A 565 15.43 4.65 6.32
C SER A 565 14.59 4.13 7.50
N ILE A 566 15.20 3.91 8.67
CA ILE A 566 14.50 3.28 9.80
C ILE A 566 13.48 4.25 10.40
N PRO A 567 12.19 3.88 10.45
CA PRO A 567 11.15 4.75 11.00
C PRO A 567 11.27 4.92 12.51
N GLN A 568 10.51 5.89 13.03
CA GLN A 568 10.32 6.08 14.48
C GLN A 568 9.55 4.88 15.07
N ASP A 569 9.88 4.51 16.30
CA ASP A 569 9.04 3.60 17.08
C ASP A 569 7.69 4.27 17.30
N ARG A 570 6.59 3.55 17.02
CA ARG A 570 5.26 4.14 17.03
C ARG A 570 4.23 3.23 17.69
N LEU A 571 3.41 3.84 18.55
CA LEU A 571 2.19 3.27 19.10
C LEU A 571 0.99 4.07 18.57
N THR A 572 -0.01 3.38 18.04
CA THR A 572 -1.33 3.94 17.73
C THR A 572 -2.38 3.23 18.57
N ALA A 573 -3.40 3.96 19.03
CA ALA A 573 -4.52 3.37 19.74
C ALA A 573 -5.81 4.12 19.37
N THR A 574 -6.86 3.37 19.04
CA THR A 574 -8.19 3.88 18.77
C THR A 574 -9.15 3.35 19.83
N LEU A 575 -9.95 4.23 20.42
CA LEU A 575 -11.08 3.87 21.26
C LEU A 575 -12.36 4.35 20.59
N GLY A 576 -13.29 3.44 20.33
CA GLY A 576 -14.58 3.74 19.74
C GLY A 576 -15.75 3.40 20.65
N LEU A 577 -16.83 4.17 20.53
CA LEU A 577 -18.09 3.98 21.26
C LEU A 577 -19.24 3.93 20.25
N ARG A 578 -20.18 3.00 20.46
CA ARG A 578 -21.45 2.88 19.72
C ARG A 578 -22.62 3.09 20.69
N PRO A 579 -22.84 4.36 21.15
CA PRO A 579 -23.78 4.65 22.22
C PRO A 579 -25.24 4.49 21.82
N TRP A 580 -25.57 4.65 20.54
CA TRP A 580 -26.89 4.53 19.97
C TRP A 580 -26.83 3.84 18.60
N GLU A 581 -27.93 3.29 18.16
CA GLU A 581 -28.05 2.70 16.83
C GLU A 581 -27.67 3.71 15.74
N GLY A 582 -26.81 3.29 14.81
CA GLY A 582 -26.30 4.12 13.75
C GLY A 582 -25.27 5.18 14.16
N TRP A 583 -24.81 5.23 15.40
CA TRP A 583 -23.77 6.15 15.86
C TRP A 583 -22.48 5.42 16.23
N GLU A 584 -21.37 5.92 15.70
CA GLU A 584 -20.03 5.57 16.14
C GLU A 584 -19.23 6.83 16.44
N LEU A 585 -18.59 6.88 17.60
CA LEU A 585 -17.72 7.96 18.05
C LEU A 585 -16.36 7.37 18.35
N GLY A 586 -15.29 7.97 17.86
CA GLY A 586 -13.95 7.46 18.08
C GLY A 586 -12.91 8.52 18.39
N ALA A 587 -11.89 8.09 19.14
CA ALA A 587 -10.68 8.85 19.42
C ALA A 587 -9.46 8.00 19.08
N ARG A 588 -8.57 8.52 18.23
CA ARG A 588 -7.31 7.88 17.86
C ARG A 588 -6.14 8.67 18.42
N ALA A 589 -5.28 8.02 19.18
CA ALA A 589 -4.04 8.58 19.68
C ALA A 589 -2.84 7.97 18.94
N THR A 590 -1.87 8.78 18.56
CA THR A 590 -0.60 8.36 17.97
C THR A 590 0.55 8.88 18.82
N PHE A 591 1.47 8.00 19.20
CA PHE A 591 2.70 8.33 19.92
C PHE A 591 3.90 7.84 19.10
N ALA A 592 4.71 8.76 18.59
CA ALA A 592 5.95 8.46 17.89
C ALA A 592 7.13 8.87 18.77
N ALA A 593 8.04 7.92 19.00
CA ALA A 593 9.24 8.20 19.77
C ALA A 593 10.23 9.08 18.99
N ARG A 594 11.12 9.75 19.68
CA ARG A 594 12.26 10.43 19.06
C ARG A 594 13.14 9.41 18.32
N GLN A 595 13.57 9.73 17.11
CA GLN A 595 14.50 8.91 16.34
C GLN A 595 15.93 9.44 16.48
N ASP A 596 16.67 8.83 17.39
CA ASP A 596 18.09 9.17 17.64
C ASP A 596 19.05 8.19 16.92
N ARG A 597 18.52 7.07 16.43
CA ARG A 597 19.27 6.06 15.65
C ARG A 597 19.34 6.48 14.19
N VAL A 598 20.23 7.43 13.91
CA VAL A 598 20.40 8.04 12.59
C VAL A 598 21.83 7.88 12.10
N PRO A 599 22.10 7.92 10.78
CA PRO A 599 23.46 7.97 10.25
C PRO A 599 24.29 9.06 10.90
N ALA A 600 25.61 8.91 10.95
CA ALA A 600 26.52 9.87 11.60
C ALA A 600 26.38 11.33 11.13
N ALA A 601 25.98 11.55 9.88
CA ALA A 601 25.68 12.87 9.32
C ALA A 601 24.17 13.17 9.27
N GLY A 602 23.33 12.29 9.83
CA GLY A 602 21.88 12.44 9.83
C GLY A 602 21.38 13.38 10.93
N THR A 603 20.21 13.96 10.72
CA THR A 603 19.50 14.76 11.73
C THR A 603 18.52 13.87 12.47
N PRO A 604 18.56 13.80 13.81
CA PRO A 604 17.52 13.11 14.58
C PRO A 604 16.12 13.65 14.29
N GLY A 605 15.13 12.77 14.34
CA GLY A 605 13.71 13.12 14.23
C GLY A 605 13.10 13.31 15.61
N ASP A 606 12.39 14.42 15.84
CA ASP A 606 11.67 14.64 17.09
C ASP A 606 10.48 13.68 17.24
N GLY A 607 10.19 13.28 18.49
CA GLY A 607 8.97 12.55 18.81
C GLY A 607 7.74 13.44 18.75
N TYR A 608 6.58 12.84 18.55
CA TYR A 608 5.31 13.57 18.52
C TYR A 608 4.16 12.74 19.08
N GLU A 609 3.12 13.46 19.47
CA GLU A 609 1.87 12.91 19.99
C GLU A 609 0.72 13.57 19.25
N LEU A 610 -0.23 12.78 18.77
CA LEU A 610 -1.41 13.26 18.07
C LEU A 610 -2.67 12.70 18.72
N LEU A 611 -3.76 13.42 18.60
CA LEU A 611 -5.10 12.97 18.90
C LEU A 611 -6.02 13.37 17.75
N ASP A 612 -6.73 12.40 17.21
CA ASP A 612 -7.79 12.58 16.21
C ASP A 612 -9.12 12.15 16.83
N LEU A 613 -10.20 12.86 16.49
CA LEU A 613 -11.56 12.54 16.91
C LEU A 613 -12.43 12.36 15.68
N TYR A 614 -13.34 11.41 15.72
CA TYR A 614 -14.31 11.23 14.65
C TYR A 614 -15.68 10.82 15.16
N ALA A 615 -16.69 11.06 14.36
CA ALA A 615 -18.07 10.63 14.56
C ALA A 615 -18.67 10.20 13.23
N THR A 616 -19.31 9.05 13.20
CA THR A 616 -20.13 8.55 12.10
C THR A 616 -21.57 8.48 12.56
N TRP A 617 -22.48 8.92 11.69
CA TRP A 617 -23.93 8.74 11.85
C TRP A 617 -24.52 8.12 10.60
N ALA A 618 -25.00 6.89 10.72
CA ALA A 618 -25.59 6.07 9.68
C ALA A 618 -27.00 5.61 10.11
N PRO A 619 -28.06 6.42 9.91
CA PRO A 619 -29.42 6.07 10.31
C PRO A 619 -29.89 4.83 9.55
N GLN A 620 -30.45 3.85 10.29
CA GLN A 620 -30.83 2.55 9.71
C GLN A 620 -32.22 2.56 9.04
N SER A 621 -32.99 3.65 9.16
CA SER A 621 -34.38 3.70 8.69
C SER A 621 -34.86 5.13 8.40
N GLY A 622 -36.01 5.26 7.76
CA GLY A 622 -36.65 6.53 7.40
C GLY A 622 -36.09 7.14 6.11
N ALA A 623 -36.44 8.40 5.85
CA ALA A 623 -36.04 9.12 4.63
C ALA A 623 -34.52 9.35 4.49
N LEU A 624 -33.78 9.18 5.58
CA LEU A 624 -32.32 9.35 5.65
C LEU A 624 -31.58 8.00 5.81
N GLY A 625 -32.29 6.88 5.70
CA GLY A 625 -31.70 5.54 5.90
C GLY A 625 -30.61 5.15 4.90
N SER A 626 -30.50 5.90 3.79
CA SER A 626 -29.46 5.73 2.77
C SER A 626 -28.29 6.74 2.92
N MET A 627 -28.26 7.52 4.00
CA MET A 627 -27.27 8.56 4.22
C MET A 627 -26.28 8.15 5.32
N VAL A 628 -25.00 8.44 5.10
CA VAL A 628 -23.97 8.37 6.14
C VAL A 628 -23.33 9.75 6.27
N LEU A 629 -23.34 10.31 7.47
CA LEU A 629 -22.63 11.54 7.80
C LEU A 629 -21.41 11.21 8.65
N ARG A 630 -20.26 11.79 8.29
CA ARG A 630 -19.03 11.70 9.07
C ARG A 630 -18.49 13.09 9.39
N ALA A 631 -18.03 13.24 10.61
CA ALA A 631 -17.33 14.44 11.06
C ALA A 631 -16.03 14.01 11.74
N GLY A 632 -14.97 14.80 11.59
CA GLY A 632 -13.67 14.50 12.19
C GLY A 632 -12.90 15.74 12.56
N ILE A 633 -11.96 15.59 13.46
CA ILE A 633 -10.95 16.59 13.81
C ILE A 633 -9.61 15.85 13.83
N ASP A 634 -8.80 16.05 12.83
CA ASP A 634 -7.44 15.52 12.82
C ASP A 634 -6.51 16.49 13.58
N ASN A 635 -5.52 15.94 14.29
CA ASN A 635 -4.54 16.71 15.06
C ASN A 635 -5.20 17.75 15.97
N VAL A 636 -6.07 17.31 16.90
CA VAL A 636 -6.90 18.14 17.78
C VAL A 636 -6.10 19.23 18.48
N PHE A 637 -4.86 18.93 18.89
CA PHE A 637 -4.00 19.86 19.62
C PHE A 637 -3.14 20.76 18.72
N ASP A 638 -3.35 20.69 17.40
CA ASP A 638 -2.61 21.48 16.41
C ASP A 638 -1.09 21.35 16.56
N ARG A 639 -0.64 20.11 16.78
CA ARG A 639 0.76 19.78 17.02
C ARG A 639 1.57 19.95 15.74
N ASN A 640 2.66 20.70 15.80
CA ASN A 640 3.65 20.75 14.74
C ASN A 640 4.56 19.52 14.84
N TYR A 641 4.65 18.71 13.78
CA TYR A 641 5.43 17.49 13.78
C TYR A 641 5.96 17.15 12.38
N THR A 642 6.96 16.29 12.34
CA THR A 642 7.54 15.72 11.12
C THR A 642 7.62 14.20 11.26
N ILE A 643 7.49 13.48 10.14
CA ILE A 643 7.72 12.03 10.09
C ILE A 643 9.14 11.80 9.59
N TYR A 644 10.00 11.21 10.41
CA TYR A 644 11.39 10.90 10.04
C TYR A 644 11.42 9.92 8.83
N PRO A 645 12.32 10.09 7.86
CA PRO A 645 13.43 11.05 7.78
C PRO A 645 13.09 12.38 7.08
N ASN A 646 11.81 12.69 6.88
CA ASN A 646 11.40 13.92 6.21
C ASN A 646 11.44 15.13 7.16
N GLY A 647 12.02 16.23 6.70
CA GLY A 647 12.07 17.49 7.43
C GLY A 647 10.90 18.44 7.18
N LEU A 648 9.93 18.08 6.31
CA LEU A 648 8.74 18.89 6.10
C LEU A 648 7.72 18.67 7.22
N ALA A 649 7.15 19.77 7.73
CA ALA A 649 6.04 19.68 8.67
C ALA A 649 4.85 18.95 8.04
N GLN A 650 4.14 18.20 8.86
CA GLN A 650 2.88 17.57 8.52
C GLN A 650 1.72 18.53 8.78
N THR A 651 0.54 18.18 8.27
CA THR A 651 -0.68 18.97 8.44
C THR A 651 -1.02 19.21 9.90
N GLY A 652 -1.40 20.46 10.21
CA GLY A 652 -1.95 20.88 11.48
C GLY A 652 -3.38 20.39 11.67
N ARG A 653 -4.10 21.04 12.59
CA ARG A 653 -5.49 20.67 12.86
C ARG A 653 -6.37 20.87 11.63
N SER A 654 -7.22 19.88 11.37
CA SER A 654 -8.21 19.90 10.29
C SER A 654 -9.57 19.46 10.79
N PHE A 655 -10.61 20.25 10.53
CA PHE A 655 -12.00 19.86 10.72
C PHE A 655 -12.51 19.27 9.42
N LYS A 656 -13.01 18.04 9.47
CA LYS A 656 -13.53 17.31 8.32
C LYS A 656 -15.01 17.01 8.47
N VAL A 657 -15.75 17.09 7.39
CA VAL A 657 -17.14 16.61 7.32
C VAL A 657 -17.38 15.99 5.95
N SER A 658 -18.11 14.88 5.93
CA SER A 658 -18.56 14.27 4.67
C SER A 658 -19.98 13.73 4.82
N ALA A 659 -20.69 13.73 3.68
CA ALA A 659 -22.01 13.12 3.53
C ALA A 659 -21.99 12.17 2.34
N THR A 660 -22.41 10.94 2.57
CA THR A 660 -22.56 9.91 1.53
C THR A 660 -24.04 9.54 1.43
N PHE A 661 -24.57 9.53 0.22
CA PHE A 661 -25.94 9.11 -0.10
C PHE A 661 -25.89 7.93 -1.07
N THR A 662 -26.61 6.85 -0.76
CA THR A 662 -26.72 5.67 -1.63
C THR A 662 -28.20 5.46 -1.99
N PHE A 663 -28.50 5.34 -3.28
CA PHE A 663 -29.88 5.28 -3.82
C PHE A 663 -30.17 3.93 -4.45
#